data_900e08cbcc7336d97f91f0e913f6cb09
#
_entry.id   900e08cbcc7336d97f91f0e913f6cb09
#
_cell.length_a   1.000
_cell.length_b   1.000
_cell.length_c   1.000
_cell.angle_alpha   90.00
_cell.angle_beta   90.00
_cell.angle_gamma   90.00
#
_symmetry.space_group_name_H-M   'P 1'
#
loop_
_entity.id
_entity.type
_entity.pdbx_description
1 polymer ?
#
loop_
_entity_poly.entity_id
_entity_poly.type
_entity_poly.pdbx_seq_one_letter_code
_entity_poly.pdbx_strand_id
1 'polypeptide(L)'
;MTDVQKDTCLVGIDIGGTFTDIILIENEEITVTKVPSTPKDPSQAVINGLKHLNITSGEFVHGTTIATNTLLENTGALTALITTKGFEDVLEIGRQNRQDLYDFNVQKPEPLANREMRYGISERTDSNGVIIEDLDTELLEQIIYGIKSSDAESVAVSLLFSFLNPAHEQSILKTIQSKIPSLYVSISSEIVPEFREYERTSTVVINSYVGPKVSQYMDNLTTKVEHPIRVMQSSGGSITSQLASKEPVRTILSGPAGGVVGAYRTAKQAGINQIISIDMGGTSTDVSICPDRIQETTQSTISGYPISIPMIEIHTVGAGGGSIAAINAGGSLSVGPSSAGSDPGPACYGIGDNITVTDANLILGRIQPDFFLGGTMQLDIDKALMAIQKLATEINSSATDAALGIIKVVNANMEQAIRTISLERGHDPRDFALLPFGGAGALHACELSAEMGISKVFIPPHPGVLSALGVAIADVTKDYSRTVMLTPGEETLYQLETEYSGMESNARSDFNSEGLDTSNLKFNRYLDIRYVGQSYELLIPFPTSGIKDSKELQTLITTDFETAHQQRFGYSDSSQKIEVVNVRLKAILPSTTQIPTAHISKSSSIGMPIDERPIFFQSTSLMTPIYQRSDIQLEQNIKGPALITQFDTSIPVFPGWVANKDELDNLTLEVV
;
A
#
# COMPACT_ATOMS: atom_id res chain seq x y z
N MET A 1 -8.28 -37.94 -24.10
CA MET A 1 -8.14 -37.52 -22.71
C MET A 1 -8.50 -36.06 -22.73
N THR A 2 -9.73 -35.76 -22.34
CA THR A 2 -10.24 -34.40 -22.27
C THR A 2 -9.59 -33.72 -21.08
N ASP A 3 -8.82 -32.65 -21.34
CA ASP A 3 -8.40 -31.71 -20.30
C ASP A 3 -9.66 -31.21 -19.59
N VAL A 4 -9.87 -31.71 -18.39
CA VAL A 4 -10.79 -31.10 -17.45
C VAL A 4 -10.11 -29.80 -17.04
N GLN A 5 -10.51 -28.69 -17.65
CA GLN A 5 -10.24 -27.36 -17.15
C GLN A 5 -10.74 -27.36 -15.70
N LYS A 6 -9.82 -27.41 -14.72
CA LYS A 6 -10.16 -27.21 -13.32
C LYS A 6 -10.72 -25.80 -13.22
N ASP A 7 -12.00 -25.69 -12.91
CA ASP A 7 -12.60 -24.43 -12.50
C ASP A 7 -11.79 -23.91 -11.30
N THR A 8 -10.90 -22.98 -11.57
CA THR A 8 -10.04 -22.39 -10.54
C THR A 8 -10.83 -21.27 -9.86
N CYS A 9 -11.35 -21.56 -8.68
CA CYS A 9 -11.95 -20.57 -7.78
C CYS A 9 -10.78 -19.74 -7.19
N LEU A 10 -10.79 -18.42 -7.40
CA LEU A 10 -9.82 -17.49 -6.85
C LEU A 10 -10.50 -16.57 -5.84
N VAL A 11 -9.93 -16.48 -4.65
CA VAL A 11 -10.47 -15.73 -3.53
C VAL A 11 -9.48 -14.64 -3.10
N GLY A 12 -9.91 -13.39 -3.21
CA GLY A 12 -9.19 -12.25 -2.67
C GLY A 12 -9.81 -11.80 -1.35
N ILE A 13 -8.96 -11.59 -0.36
CA ILE A 13 -9.38 -11.19 1.00
C ILE A 13 -8.58 -9.96 1.38
N ASP A 14 -9.27 -8.86 1.70
CA ASP A 14 -8.63 -7.66 2.25
C ASP A 14 -9.24 -7.32 3.61
N ILE A 15 -8.39 -7.29 4.65
CA ILE A 15 -8.80 -6.91 6.01
C ILE A 15 -8.59 -5.42 6.20
N GLY A 16 -9.70 -4.68 6.22
CA GLY A 16 -9.71 -3.29 6.64
C GLY A 16 -9.98 -3.12 8.14
N GLY A 17 -9.87 -1.89 8.64
CA GLY A 17 -10.13 -1.58 10.05
C GLY A 17 -11.59 -1.76 10.47
N THR A 18 -12.54 -1.59 9.56
CA THR A 18 -13.99 -1.66 9.84
C THR A 18 -14.63 -2.92 9.24
N PHE A 19 -14.32 -3.21 7.98
CA PHE A 19 -14.84 -4.36 7.24
C PHE A 19 -13.70 -5.18 6.68
N THR A 20 -13.96 -6.47 6.55
CA THR A 20 -13.15 -7.41 5.77
C THR A 20 -13.89 -7.66 4.46
N ASP A 21 -13.22 -7.34 3.36
CA ASP A 21 -13.73 -7.45 2.01
C ASP A 21 -13.29 -8.77 1.41
N ILE A 22 -14.21 -9.52 0.83
CA ILE A 22 -13.92 -10.79 0.18
C ILE A 22 -14.52 -10.79 -1.21
N ILE A 23 -13.70 -11.15 -2.17
CA ILE A 23 -14.09 -11.32 -3.56
C ILE A 23 -13.82 -12.76 -3.99
N LEU A 24 -14.82 -13.35 -4.64
CA LEU A 24 -14.73 -14.64 -5.29
C LEU A 24 -14.78 -14.44 -6.80
N ILE A 25 -13.81 -14.97 -7.51
CA ILE A 25 -13.77 -15.04 -8.97
C ILE A 25 -13.91 -16.50 -9.37
N GLU A 26 -15.03 -16.86 -9.98
CA GLU A 26 -15.35 -18.22 -10.41
C GLU A 26 -16.18 -18.16 -11.68
N ASN A 27 -15.86 -18.99 -12.68
CA ASN A 27 -16.63 -19.08 -13.95
C ASN A 27 -16.85 -17.73 -14.66
N GLU A 28 -15.84 -16.86 -14.66
CA GLU A 28 -15.93 -15.50 -15.22
C GLU A 28 -16.95 -14.58 -14.52
N GLU A 29 -17.39 -14.95 -13.32
CA GLU A 29 -18.25 -14.12 -12.48
C GLU A 29 -17.51 -13.64 -11.23
N ILE A 30 -17.90 -12.45 -10.76
CA ILE A 30 -17.39 -11.85 -9.53
C ILE A 30 -18.52 -11.84 -8.51
N THR A 31 -18.28 -12.47 -7.36
CA THR A 31 -19.15 -12.36 -6.19
C THR A 31 -18.42 -11.62 -5.06
N VAL A 32 -19.10 -10.67 -4.45
CA VAL A 32 -18.53 -9.79 -3.43
C VAL A 32 -19.27 -9.96 -2.11
N THR A 33 -18.53 -9.97 -1.00
CA THR A 33 -19.11 -9.84 0.33
C THR A 33 -18.27 -8.96 1.23
N LYS A 34 -18.94 -8.25 2.15
CA LYS A 34 -18.32 -7.47 3.22
C LYS A 34 -18.81 -8.01 4.55
N VAL A 35 -17.87 -8.33 5.44
CA VAL A 35 -18.18 -8.75 6.81
C VAL A 35 -17.51 -7.80 7.80
N PRO A 36 -18.09 -7.54 8.98
CA PRO A 36 -17.42 -6.75 10.01
C PRO A 36 -16.09 -7.36 10.38
N SER A 37 -15.05 -6.53 10.45
CA SER A 37 -13.74 -6.97 10.94
C SER A 37 -13.79 -7.32 12.41
N THR A 38 -12.96 -8.28 12.82
CA THR A 38 -12.84 -8.76 14.20
C THR A 38 -11.45 -8.43 14.76
N PRO A 39 -11.23 -7.21 15.32
CA PRO A 39 -9.88 -6.73 15.68
C PRO A 39 -9.12 -7.64 16.65
N LYS A 40 -9.82 -8.35 17.55
CA LYS A 40 -9.19 -9.28 18.51
C LYS A 40 -8.68 -10.57 17.86
N ASP A 41 -9.34 -11.05 16.82
CA ASP A 41 -8.94 -12.22 16.02
C ASP A 41 -9.36 -11.99 14.55
N PRO A 42 -8.53 -11.31 13.75
CA PRO A 42 -8.88 -11.00 12.36
C PRO A 42 -9.15 -12.23 11.49
N SER A 43 -8.60 -13.40 11.85
CA SER A 43 -8.86 -14.65 11.14
C SER A 43 -10.34 -15.08 11.21
N GLN A 44 -11.08 -14.66 12.25
CA GLN A 44 -12.49 -14.98 12.40
C GLN A 44 -13.35 -14.27 11.33
N ALA A 45 -13.03 -13.01 10.99
CA ALA A 45 -13.72 -12.29 9.92
C ALA A 45 -13.52 -13.00 8.56
N VAL A 46 -12.30 -13.47 8.29
CA VAL A 46 -12.00 -14.27 7.09
C VAL A 46 -12.89 -15.51 7.03
N ILE A 47 -12.92 -16.31 8.11
CA ILE A 47 -13.72 -17.54 8.17
C ILE A 47 -15.23 -17.25 8.02
N ASN A 48 -15.72 -16.17 8.64
CA ASN A 48 -17.13 -15.78 8.52
C ASN A 48 -17.49 -15.44 7.07
N GLY A 49 -16.63 -14.70 6.37
CA GLY A 49 -16.86 -14.35 4.98
C GLY A 49 -16.77 -15.54 4.03
N LEU A 50 -15.78 -16.44 4.20
CA LEU A 50 -15.70 -17.68 3.42
C LEU A 50 -16.94 -18.56 3.60
N LYS A 51 -17.45 -18.67 4.82
CA LYS A 51 -18.70 -19.37 5.10
C LYS A 51 -19.91 -18.70 4.44
N HIS A 52 -19.97 -17.37 4.46
CA HIS A 52 -21.06 -16.61 3.84
C HIS A 52 -21.15 -16.87 2.33
N LEU A 53 -20.01 -17.01 1.66
CA LEU A 53 -19.92 -17.33 0.23
C LEU A 53 -19.93 -18.85 -0.05
N ASN A 54 -20.03 -19.71 0.97
CA ASN A 54 -19.93 -21.17 0.85
C ASN A 54 -18.65 -21.66 0.13
N ILE A 55 -17.53 -20.95 0.30
CA ILE A 55 -16.25 -21.28 -0.31
C ILE A 55 -15.60 -22.43 0.47
N THR A 56 -15.32 -23.54 -0.21
CA THR A 56 -14.71 -24.73 0.38
C THR A 56 -13.37 -25.10 -0.26
N SER A 57 -13.04 -24.50 -1.40
CA SER A 57 -11.78 -24.78 -2.13
C SER A 57 -11.42 -23.57 -3.00
N GLY A 58 -10.16 -23.44 -3.39
CA GLY A 58 -9.70 -22.38 -4.27
C GLY A 58 -8.25 -21.95 -4.01
N GLU A 59 -7.81 -20.95 -4.75
CA GLU A 59 -6.58 -20.21 -4.48
C GLU A 59 -6.92 -18.98 -3.65
N PHE A 60 -6.28 -18.84 -2.48
CA PHE A 60 -6.54 -17.77 -1.55
C PHE A 60 -5.37 -16.78 -1.54
N VAL A 61 -5.68 -15.51 -1.79
CA VAL A 61 -4.72 -14.41 -1.64
C VAL A 61 -5.26 -13.43 -0.62
N HIS A 62 -4.42 -13.06 0.33
CA HIS A 62 -4.80 -12.32 1.50
C HIS A 62 -4.00 -11.03 1.68
N GLY A 63 -4.68 -9.88 1.75
CA GLY A 63 -4.14 -8.59 2.20
C GLY A 63 -4.34 -8.45 3.71
N THR A 64 -3.31 -8.06 4.44
CA THR A 64 -3.35 -7.96 5.90
C THR A 64 -2.90 -6.60 6.41
N THR A 65 -3.57 -6.07 7.41
CA THR A 65 -3.18 -4.83 8.10
C THR A 65 -2.40 -5.09 9.39
N ILE A 66 -2.12 -6.35 9.76
CA ILE A 66 -1.55 -6.68 11.07
C ILE A 66 -0.17 -6.07 11.26
N ALA A 67 0.74 -6.22 10.29
CA ALA A 67 2.07 -5.63 10.38
C ALA A 67 2.01 -4.10 10.47
N THR A 68 1.16 -3.48 9.63
CA THR A 68 0.95 -2.03 9.62
C THR A 68 0.40 -1.53 10.95
N ASN A 69 -0.69 -2.13 11.45
CA ASN A 69 -1.32 -1.72 12.72
C ASN A 69 -0.39 -1.97 13.90
N THR A 70 0.33 -3.09 13.93
CA THR A 70 1.32 -3.39 14.99
C THR A 70 2.38 -2.28 15.08
N LEU A 71 2.85 -1.78 13.94
CA LEU A 71 3.83 -0.69 13.89
C LEU A 71 3.21 0.65 14.28
N LEU A 72 2.03 1.00 13.75
CA LEU A 72 1.35 2.27 14.00
C LEU A 72 0.88 2.42 15.47
N GLU A 73 0.39 1.33 16.06
CA GLU A 73 -0.15 1.31 17.43
C GLU A 73 0.93 1.04 18.48
N ASN A 74 2.21 0.82 18.08
CA ASN A 74 3.32 0.48 18.95
C ASN A 74 3.03 -0.74 19.84
N THR A 75 2.41 -1.78 19.27
CA THR A 75 1.98 -3.00 19.98
C THR A 75 2.80 -4.23 19.62
N GLY A 76 3.99 -4.06 19.05
CA GLY A 76 4.87 -5.17 18.64
C GLY A 76 5.59 -5.86 19.80
N ALA A 77 6.43 -6.81 19.45
CA ALA A 77 7.20 -7.64 20.37
C ALA A 77 8.32 -6.84 21.06
N LEU A 78 8.64 -7.18 22.30
CA LEU A 78 9.86 -6.69 22.94
C LEU A 78 11.07 -7.24 22.18
N THR A 79 11.77 -6.35 21.47
CA THR A 79 12.80 -6.70 20.50
C THR A 79 14.20 -6.40 21.04
N ALA A 80 15.10 -7.37 21.02
CA ALA A 80 16.53 -7.15 21.23
C ALA A 80 17.25 -6.90 19.89
N LEU A 81 18.32 -6.09 19.92
CA LEU A 81 19.21 -5.86 18.79
C LEU A 81 20.62 -6.37 19.12
N ILE A 82 21.18 -7.20 18.24
CA ILE A 82 22.61 -7.54 18.24
C ILE A 82 23.26 -6.85 17.06
N THR A 83 24.28 -6.03 17.32
CA THR A 83 25.00 -5.30 16.29
C THR A 83 26.50 -5.31 16.54
N THR A 84 27.32 -4.89 15.56
CA THR A 84 28.77 -4.72 15.73
C THR A 84 29.04 -3.77 16.90
N LYS A 85 29.94 -4.11 17.78
CA LYS A 85 30.33 -3.30 18.95
C LYS A 85 30.69 -1.86 18.54
N GLY A 86 30.09 -0.88 19.23
CA GLY A 86 30.19 0.54 18.96
C GLY A 86 29.11 1.09 18.01
N PHE A 87 28.19 0.23 17.53
CA PHE A 87 27.06 0.62 16.68
C PHE A 87 25.70 0.45 17.36
N GLU A 88 25.66 0.24 18.67
CA GLU A 88 24.45 0.04 19.46
C GLU A 88 23.49 1.22 19.38
N ASP A 89 24.02 2.41 19.15
CA ASP A 89 23.25 3.66 19.10
C ASP A 89 22.85 4.10 17.66
N VAL A 90 23.06 3.26 16.66
CA VAL A 90 22.71 3.59 15.26
C VAL A 90 21.24 3.99 15.10
N LEU A 91 20.32 3.33 15.80
CA LEU A 91 18.88 3.64 15.80
C LEU A 91 18.56 4.98 16.47
N GLU A 92 19.32 5.35 17.50
CA GLU A 92 19.17 6.61 18.23
C GLU A 92 19.69 7.79 17.42
N ILE A 93 20.85 7.62 16.83
CA ILE A 93 21.52 8.65 16.04
C ILE A 93 20.76 8.92 14.75
N GLY A 94 20.42 7.85 14.01
CA GLY A 94 19.75 7.94 12.71
C GLY A 94 20.50 8.84 11.73
N ARG A 95 19.78 9.54 10.86
CA ARG A 95 20.36 10.49 9.88
C ARG A 95 20.55 11.90 10.42
N GLN A 96 20.16 12.17 11.67
CA GLN A 96 20.27 13.49 12.34
C GLN A 96 19.55 14.63 11.59
N ASN A 97 18.70 14.32 10.61
CA ASN A 97 17.84 15.29 9.96
C ASN A 97 16.64 15.65 10.85
N ARG A 98 16.20 16.90 10.78
CA ARG A 98 14.96 17.34 11.43
C ARG A 98 13.79 17.17 10.45
N GLN A 99 12.68 16.63 10.92
CA GLN A 99 11.46 16.55 10.12
C GLN A 99 10.87 17.93 9.85
N ASP A 100 10.91 18.81 10.85
CA ASP A 100 10.58 20.22 10.73
C ASP A 100 11.77 21.08 11.17
N LEU A 101 12.26 21.92 10.24
CA LEU A 101 13.43 22.77 10.46
C LEU A 101 13.18 23.89 11.47
N TYR A 102 11.92 24.31 11.63
CA TYR A 102 11.52 25.44 12.45
C TYR A 102 10.86 25.05 13.77
N ASP A 103 10.57 23.77 13.99
CA ASP A 103 10.12 23.26 15.27
C ASP A 103 11.30 22.85 16.15
N PHE A 104 11.47 23.51 17.29
CA PHE A 104 12.51 23.22 18.28
C PHE A 104 12.16 22.03 19.19
N ASN A 105 10.89 21.56 19.16
CA ASN A 105 10.38 20.50 20.02
C ASN A 105 10.09 19.20 19.25
N VAL A 106 10.58 19.07 18.00
CA VAL A 106 10.41 17.83 17.22
C VAL A 106 10.99 16.66 18.01
N GLN A 107 10.11 15.73 18.36
CA GLN A 107 10.50 14.47 18.97
C GLN A 107 10.64 13.41 17.87
N LYS A 108 11.78 12.72 17.87
CA LYS A 108 11.94 11.51 17.05
C LYS A 108 11.10 10.39 17.68
N PRO A 109 10.57 9.45 16.88
CA PRO A 109 9.97 8.26 17.43
C PRO A 109 11.01 7.49 18.27
N GLU A 110 10.57 6.93 19.39
CA GLU A 110 11.44 6.08 20.22
C GLU A 110 11.87 4.84 19.42
N PRO A 111 13.16 4.45 19.46
CA PRO A 111 13.62 3.25 18.79
C PRO A 111 12.87 2.00 19.26
N LEU A 112 12.43 1.15 18.33
CA LEU A 112 11.67 -0.07 18.62
C LEU A 112 12.47 -1.12 19.41
N ALA A 113 13.80 -1.06 19.38
CA ALA A 113 14.68 -1.77 20.31
C ALA A 113 15.19 -0.81 21.37
N ASN A 114 14.76 -0.97 22.62
CA ASN A 114 15.15 -0.12 23.73
C ASN A 114 16.65 -0.16 23.99
N ARG A 115 17.24 0.91 24.53
CA ARG A 115 18.69 1.03 24.74
C ARG A 115 19.27 -0.14 25.55
N GLU A 116 18.54 -0.62 26.54
CA GLU A 116 18.93 -1.75 27.42
C GLU A 116 18.91 -3.10 26.70
N MET A 117 18.23 -3.19 25.56
CA MET A 117 18.09 -4.39 24.74
C MET A 117 19.00 -4.37 23.50
N ARG A 118 19.95 -3.43 23.42
CA ARG A 118 20.92 -3.33 22.33
C ARG A 118 22.27 -3.86 22.78
N TYR A 119 22.76 -4.88 22.12
CA TYR A 119 23.99 -5.60 22.45
C TYR A 119 25.02 -5.43 21.35
N GLY A 120 26.21 -4.93 21.71
CA GLY A 120 27.37 -4.88 20.82
C GLY A 120 28.18 -6.17 20.90
N ILE A 121 28.37 -6.87 19.78
CA ILE A 121 29.22 -8.06 19.66
C ILE A 121 30.57 -7.71 19.04
N SER A 122 31.66 -8.21 19.62
CA SER A 122 32.99 -8.09 19.04
C SER A 122 33.11 -8.99 17.82
N GLU A 123 33.22 -8.38 16.70
CA GLU A 123 33.43 -8.95 15.35
C GLU A 123 33.75 -7.84 14.37
N ARG A 124 34.43 -8.11 13.26
CA ARG A 124 34.61 -7.12 12.21
C ARG A 124 34.76 -7.75 10.83
N THR A 125 33.93 -7.31 9.92
CA THR A 125 34.05 -7.49 8.47
C THR A 125 34.43 -6.15 7.85
N ASP A 126 35.34 -6.13 6.89
CA ASP A 126 35.75 -4.90 6.19
C ASP A 126 34.86 -4.59 4.97
N SER A 127 35.14 -3.46 4.31
CA SER A 127 34.40 -3.00 3.11
C SER A 127 34.58 -3.90 1.87
N ASN A 128 35.44 -4.90 1.91
CA ASN A 128 35.63 -5.89 0.87
C ASN A 128 34.99 -7.25 1.23
N GLY A 129 34.31 -7.34 2.37
CA GLY A 129 33.72 -8.58 2.87
C GLY A 129 34.71 -9.52 3.54
N VAL A 130 35.95 -9.07 3.83
CA VAL A 130 36.97 -9.87 4.50
C VAL A 130 36.78 -9.77 6.02
N ILE A 131 36.74 -10.91 6.69
CA ILE A 131 36.70 -10.96 8.15
C ILE A 131 38.08 -10.57 8.69
N ILE A 132 38.16 -9.45 9.44
CA ILE A 132 39.37 -8.95 10.07
C ILE A 132 39.39 -9.19 11.59
N GLU A 133 38.22 -9.46 12.19
CA GLU A 133 38.07 -9.90 13.58
C GLU A 133 36.97 -10.98 13.63
N ASP A 134 37.31 -12.15 14.14
CA ASP A 134 36.38 -13.26 14.27
C ASP A 134 35.28 -12.95 15.29
N LEU A 135 34.15 -13.62 15.16
CA LEU A 135 33.03 -13.50 16.08
C LEU A 135 33.42 -13.98 17.49
N ASP A 136 33.30 -13.10 18.49
CA ASP A 136 33.52 -13.45 19.90
C ASP A 136 32.36 -14.35 20.40
N THR A 137 32.62 -15.65 20.40
CA THR A 137 31.64 -16.67 20.79
C THR A 137 31.35 -16.67 22.29
N GLU A 138 32.31 -16.27 23.14
CA GLU A 138 32.11 -16.19 24.59
C GLU A 138 31.18 -15.02 24.93
N LEU A 139 31.41 -13.86 24.32
CA LEU A 139 30.53 -12.70 24.46
C LEU A 139 29.13 -13.01 23.91
N LEU A 140 29.04 -13.72 22.78
CA LEU A 140 27.74 -14.16 22.23
C LEU A 140 26.95 -15.01 23.21
N GLU A 141 27.60 -15.92 23.90
CA GLU A 141 26.97 -16.74 24.95
C GLU A 141 26.41 -15.89 26.10
N GLN A 142 27.15 -14.88 26.54
CA GLN A 142 26.69 -13.93 27.57
C GLN A 142 25.49 -13.11 27.10
N ILE A 143 25.52 -12.63 25.85
CA ILE A 143 24.39 -11.88 25.22
C ILE A 143 23.14 -12.78 25.17
N ILE A 144 23.28 -14.03 24.70
CA ILE A 144 22.16 -14.97 24.61
C ILE A 144 21.60 -15.28 26.01
N TYR A 145 22.46 -15.41 27.02
CA TYR A 145 22.01 -15.58 28.39
C TYR A 145 21.22 -14.35 28.89
N GLY A 146 21.69 -13.13 28.58
CA GLY A 146 20.99 -11.89 28.89
C GLY A 146 19.62 -11.83 28.22
N ILE A 147 19.54 -12.13 26.93
CA ILE A 147 18.28 -12.16 26.15
C ILE A 147 17.33 -13.22 26.74
N LYS A 148 17.81 -14.41 27.05
CA LYS A 148 17.01 -15.48 27.66
C LYS A 148 16.47 -15.12 29.06
N SER A 149 17.18 -14.26 29.79
CA SER A 149 16.80 -13.79 31.12
C SER A 149 15.91 -12.55 31.08
N SER A 150 15.69 -11.96 29.91
CA SER A 150 14.78 -10.86 29.67
C SER A 150 13.44 -11.40 29.14
N ASP A 151 12.47 -10.50 29.01
CA ASP A 151 11.16 -10.80 28.40
C ASP A 151 11.18 -10.63 26.87
N ALA A 152 12.35 -10.68 26.23
CA ALA A 152 12.47 -10.52 24.77
C ALA A 152 11.73 -11.63 24.02
N GLU A 153 10.87 -11.22 23.10
CA GLU A 153 10.10 -12.10 22.23
C GLU A 153 10.75 -12.25 20.85
N SER A 154 11.64 -11.30 20.49
CA SER A 154 12.33 -11.32 19.20
C SER A 154 13.74 -10.73 19.27
N VAL A 155 14.57 -11.10 18.28
CA VAL A 155 15.94 -10.57 18.11
C VAL A 155 16.16 -10.15 16.67
N ALA A 156 16.64 -8.93 16.49
CA ALA A 156 17.20 -8.43 15.26
C ALA A 156 18.73 -8.52 15.31
N VAL A 157 19.36 -9.04 14.25
CA VAL A 157 20.82 -9.06 14.10
C VAL A 157 21.20 -8.21 12.90
N SER A 158 22.03 -7.20 13.10
CA SER A 158 22.50 -6.30 12.03
C SER A 158 23.96 -5.94 12.25
N LEU A 159 24.84 -6.62 11.50
CA LEU A 159 26.28 -6.41 11.59
C LEU A 159 26.79 -5.57 10.41
N LEU A 160 27.91 -4.89 10.62
CA LEU A 160 28.54 -4.12 9.55
C LEU A 160 29.01 -5.04 8.42
N PHE A 161 28.75 -4.61 7.17
CA PHE A 161 29.12 -5.33 5.95
C PHE A 161 28.60 -6.78 5.84
N SER A 162 27.61 -7.16 6.64
CA SER A 162 26.95 -8.48 6.55
C SER A 162 26.28 -8.74 5.18
N PHE A 163 25.92 -7.69 4.46
CA PHE A 163 25.43 -7.77 3.08
C PHE A 163 26.50 -8.25 2.07
N LEU A 164 27.80 -8.11 2.38
CA LEU A 164 28.92 -8.66 1.62
C LEU A 164 29.31 -10.06 2.12
N ASN A 165 29.34 -10.25 3.44
CA ASN A 165 29.69 -11.51 4.06
C ASN A 165 28.77 -11.82 5.23
N PRO A 166 27.76 -12.72 5.07
CA PRO A 166 26.77 -13.02 6.09
C PRO A 166 27.23 -14.02 7.16
N ALA A 167 28.47 -14.50 7.12
CA ALA A 167 28.93 -15.62 7.93
C ALA A 167 28.72 -15.43 9.44
N HIS A 168 29.02 -14.23 9.97
CA HIS A 168 28.84 -13.93 11.40
C HIS A 168 27.34 -13.88 11.78
N GLU A 169 26.49 -13.22 11.00
CA GLU A 169 25.03 -13.19 11.25
C GLU A 169 24.42 -14.60 11.20
N GLN A 170 24.82 -15.42 10.23
CA GLN A 170 24.36 -16.80 10.13
C GLN A 170 24.81 -17.66 11.31
N SER A 171 26.04 -17.44 11.83
CA SER A 171 26.53 -18.11 13.03
C SER A 171 25.73 -17.72 14.27
N ILE A 172 25.44 -16.42 14.44
CA ILE A 172 24.60 -15.90 15.53
C ILE A 172 23.19 -16.51 15.44
N LEU A 173 22.56 -16.48 14.26
CA LEU A 173 21.23 -17.06 14.03
C LEU A 173 21.18 -18.53 14.45
N LYS A 174 22.12 -19.36 13.97
CA LYS A 174 22.21 -20.79 14.31
C LYS A 174 22.37 -21.01 15.80
N THR A 175 23.21 -20.20 16.46
CA THR A 175 23.47 -20.31 17.89
C THR A 175 22.23 -19.96 18.71
N ILE A 176 21.54 -18.87 18.38
CA ILE A 176 20.30 -18.49 19.08
C ILE A 176 19.22 -19.53 18.87
N GLN A 177 18.97 -19.99 17.65
CA GLN A 177 17.95 -20.99 17.33
C GLN A 177 18.20 -22.32 18.06
N SER A 178 19.47 -22.71 18.24
CA SER A 178 19.81 -23.94 19.00
C SER A 178 19.53 -23.82 20.50
N LYS A 179 19.62 -22.62 21.08
CA LYS A 179 19.51 -22.37 22.53
C LYS A 179 18.13 -21.87 22.96
N ILE A 180 17.46 -21.12 22.10
CA ILE A 180 16.12 -20.55 22.33
C ILE A 180 15.28 -20.75 21.06
N PRO A 181 14.83 -22.00 20.77
CA PRO A 181 14.11 -22.32 19.53
C PRO A 181 12.80 -21.56 19.34
N SER A 182 12.19 -21.06 20.41
CA SER A 182 10.93 -20.29 20.36
C SER A 182 11.12 -18.81 20.07
N LEU A 183 12.36 -18.31 20.05
CA LEU A 183 12.63 -16.91 19.85
C LEU A 183 12.58 -16.56 18.37
N TYR A 184 11.84 -15.50 18.02
CA TYR A 184 11.81 -15.00 16.66
C TYR A 184 13.11 -14.25 16.35
N VAL A 185 13.82 -14.64 15.30
CA VAL A 185 15.14 -14.07 14.95
C VAL A 185 15.16 -13.63 13.50
N SER A 186 15.55 -12.39 13.25
CA SER A 186 15.80 -11.86 11.91
C SER A 186 17.27 -11.44 11.77
N ILE A 187 17.89 -11.74 10.62
CA ILE A 187 19.24 -11.28 10.29
C ILE A 187 19.21 -10.33 9.09
N SER A 188 20.01 -9.28 9.12
CA SER A 188 19.93 -8.21 8.13
C SER A 188 20.37 -8.66 6.74
N SER A 189 21.28 -9.61 6.66
CA SER A 189 21.76 -10.19 5.41
C SER A 189 20.69 -11.00 4.63
N GLU A 190 19.60 -11.41 5.28
CA GLU A 190 18.46 -12.06 4.61
C GLU A 190 17.35 -11.05 4.29
N ILE A 191 17.05 -10.11 5.20
CA ILE A 191 15.91 -9.18 5.04
C ILE A 191 16.26 -8.04 4.07
N VAL A 192 17.44 -7.41 4.24
CA VAL A 192 17.92 -6.27 3.42
C VAL A 192 19.42 -6.43 3.18
N PRO A 193 19.84 -7.21 2.17
CA PRO A 193 21.26 -7.40 1.86
C PRO A 193 21.85 -6.18 1.13
N GLU A 194 21.67 -4.99 1.70
CA GLU A 194 22.08 -3.72 1.13
C GLU A 194 22.96 -2.93 2.12
N PHE A 195 23.77 -2.00 1.58
CA PHE A 195 24.55 -1.08 2.40
C PHE A 195 23.60 -0.13 3.17
N ARG A 196 24.13 0.88 3.90
CA ARG A 196 23.42 1.80 4.79
C ARG A 196 22.97 1.13 6.09
N GLU A 197 23.85 1.17 7.06
CA GLU A 197 23.68 0.53 8.37
C GLU A 197 22.43 0.97 9.12
N TYR A 198 22.00 2.24 9.01
CA TYR A 198 20.84 2.74 9.73
C TYR A 198 19.52 2.17 9.15
N GLU A 199 19.29 2.34 7.84
CA GLU A 199 18.06 1.87 7.18
C GLU A 199 17.95 0.34 7.24
N ARG A 200 19.09 -0.38 7.07
CA ARG A 200 19.14 -1.83 7.21
C ARG A 200 18.80 -2.28 8.63
N THR A 201 19.42 -1.67 9.64
CA THR A 201 19.15 -1.98 11.06
C THR A 201 17.71 -1.65 11.42
N SER A 202 17.19 -0.50 11.02
CA SER A 202 15.79 -0.12 11.23
C SER A 202 14.83 -1.16 10.63
N THR A 203 15.07 -1.55 9.37
CA THR A 203 14.19 -2.51 8.67
C THR A 203 14.20 -3.88 9.32
N VAL A 204 15.37 -4.41 9.73
CA VAL A 204 15.44 -5.71 10.39
C VAL A 204 14.85 -5.68 11.80
N VAL A 205 14.98 -4.56 12.51
CA VAL A 205 14.32 -4.36 13.81
C VAL A 205 12.82 -4.31 13.65
N ILE A 206 12.29 -3.60 12.65
CA ILE A 206 10.86 -3.60 12.33
C ILE A 206 10.38 -5.02 12.01
N ASN A 207 11.14 -5.76 11.19
CA ASN A 207 10.80 -7.16 10.88
C ASN A 207 10.68 -8.01 12.14
N SER A 208 11.65 -7.90 13.05
CA SER A 208 11.63 -8.62 14.32
C SER A 208 10.51 -8.14 15.24
N TYR A 209 10.22 -6.83 15.26
CA TYR A 209 9.19 -6.22 16.09
C TYR A 209 7.78 -6.68 15.74
N VAL A 210 7.46 -6.79 14.44
CA VAL A 210 6.13 -7.22 13.98
C VAL A 210 6.03 -8.74 13.81
N GLY A 211 7.18 -9.43 13.74
CA GLY A 211 7.31 -10.84 13.40
C GLY A 211 6.46 -11.80 14.23
N PRO A 212 6.56 -11.81 15.57
CA PRO A 212 5.79 -12.74 16.41
C PRO A 212 4.29 -12.66 16.19
N LYS A 213 3.73 -11.43 16.07
CA LYS A 213 2.29 -11.24 15.85
C LYS A 213 1.84 -11.70 14.46
N VAL A 214 2.62 -11.37 13.43
CA VAL A 214 2.28 -11.80 12.06
C VAL A 214 2.41 -13.29 11.92
N SER A 215 3.47 -13.91 12.46
CA SER A 215 3.64 -15.38 12.44
C SER A 215 2.49 -16.08 13.14
N GLN A 216 2.12 -15.64 14.35
CA GLN A 216 0.99 -16.20 15.08
C GLN A 216 -0.32 -16.10 14.30
N TYR A 217 -0.54 -14.95 13.64
CA TYR A 217 -1.73 -14.77 12.81
C TYR A 217 -1.73 -15.71 11.60
N MET A 218 -0.60 -15.84 10.90
CA MET A 218 -0.49 -16.73 9.74
C MET A 218 -0.71 -18.19 10.13
N ASP A 219 -0.15 -18.62 11.26
CA ASP A 219 -0.35 -19.98 11.80
C ASP A 219 -1.82 -20.22 12.14
N ASN A 220 -2.49 -19.27 12.79
CA ASN A 220 -3.91 -19.35 13.08
C ASN A 220 -4.76 -19.42 11.82
N LEU A 221 -4.45 -18.59 10.82
CA LEU A 221 -5.19 -18.54 9.57
C LEU A 221 -5.01 -19.81 8.75
N THR A 222 -3.77 -20.28 8.56
CA THR A 222 -3.46 -21.51 7.81
C THR A 222 -4.03 -22.77 8.49
N THR A 223 -4.13 -22.77 9.81
CA THR A 223 -4.79 -23.88 10.54
C THR A 223 -6.30 -23.92 10.36
N LYS A 224 -6.95 -22.75 10.23
CA LYS A 224 -8.40 -22.63 10.08
C LYS A 224 -8.86 -22.74 8.61
N VAL A 225 -8.01 -22.34 7.68
CA VAL A 225 -8.26 -22.43 6.22
C VAL A 225 -7.46 -23.61 5.70
N GLU A 226 -8.10 -24.71 5.36
CA GLU A 226 -7.47 -25.97 4.93
C GLU A 226 -6.80 -25.91 3.52
N HIS A 227 -6.48 -24.71 3.05
CA HIS A 227 -5.91 -24.47 1.71
C HIS A 227 -4.67 -23.57 1.79
N PRO A 228 -3.74 -23.67 0.82
CA PRO A 228 -2.63 -22.76 0.71
C PRO A 228 -3.09 -21.30 0.58
N ILE A 229 -2.50 -20.43 1.41
CA ILE A 229 -2.78 -19.01 1.40
C ILE A 229 -1.53 -18.27 0.95
N ARG A 230 -1.69 -17.38 -0.02
CA ARG A 230 -0.70 -16.38 -0.38
C ARG A 230 -1.02 -15.06 0.31
N VAL A 231 0.00 -14.26 0.54
CA VAL A 231 -0.12 -12.98 1.24
C VAL A 231 0.39 -11.88 0.33
N MET A 232 -0.40 -10.82 0.21
CA MET A 232 -0.04 -9.63 -0.56
C MET A 232 1.17 -8.93 0.06
N GLN A 233 2.11 -8.51 -0.77
CA GLN A 233 3.26 -7.70 -0.38
C GLN A 233 3.03 -6.21 -0.62
N SER A 234 3.83 -5.40 0.06
CA SER A 234 3.95 -3.95 -0.16
C SER A 234 4.35 -3.57 -1.60
N SER A 235 5.08 -4.46 -2.31
CA SER A 235 5.52 -4.27 -3.70
C SER A 235 4.48 -4.68 -4.76
N GLY A 236 3.26 -5.03 -4.33
CA GLY A 236 2.14 -5.30 -5.25
C GLY A 236 2.05 -6.73 -5.77
N GLY A 237 2.90 -7.64 -5.29
CA GLY A 237 2.83 -9.07 -5.59
C GLY A 237 2.39 -9.90 -4.40
N SER A 238 2.26 -11.20 -4.58
CA SER A 238 1.94 -12.15 -3.51
C SER A 238 3.08 -13.11 -3.21
N ILE A 239 3.20 -13.51 -1.95
CA ILE A 239 4.19 -14.47 -1.42
C ILE A 239 3.48 -15.56 -0.62
N THR A 240 4.17 -16.64 -0.27
CA THR A 240 3.64 -17.67 0.61
C THR A 240 3.44 -17.16 2.04
N SER A 241 2.51 -17.75 2.79
CA SER A 241 2.31 -17.44 4.20
C SER A 241 3.57 -17.70 5.05
N GLN A 242 4.38 -18.71 4.67
CA GLN A 242 5.66 -19.01 5.35
C GLN A 242 6.66 -17.86 5.15
N LEU A 243 6.80 -17.33 3.93
CA LEU A 243 7.68 -16.19 3.68
C LEU A 243 7.15 -14.92 4.35
N ALA A 244 5.83 -14.69 4.35
CA ALA A 244 5.21 -13.59 5.07
C ALA A 244 5.45 -13.67 6.60
N SER A 245 5.50 -14.88 7.18
CA SER A 245 5.86 -15.09 8.58
C SER A 245 7.34 -14.82 8.87
N LYS A 246 8.23 -15.11 7.91
CA LYS A 246 9.68 -14.87 8.03
C LYS A 246 10.06 -13.42 7.76
N GLU A 247 9.40 -12.79 6.79
CA GLU A 247 9.68 -11.44 6.30
C GLU A 247 8.44 -10.53 6.39
N PRO A 248 7.80 -10.41 7.58
CA PRO A 248 6.54 -9.67 7.73
C PRO A 248 6.65 -8.18 7.41
N VAL A 249 7.83 -7.59 7.43
CA VAL A 249 8.05 -6.21 6.97
C VAL A 249 7.57 -6.01 5.54
N ARG A 250 7.61 -7.04 4.69
CA ARG A 250 7.10 -6.99 3.30
C ARG A 250 5.57 -6.90 3.20
N THR A 251 4.84 -7.11 4.29
CA THR A 251 3.37 -7.03 4.31
C THR A 251 2.83 -5.69 4.83
N ILE A 252 3.73 -4.78 5.22
CA ILE A 252 3.35 -3.44 5.66
C ILE A 252 2.74 -2.67 4.47
N LEU A 253 1.54 -2.07 4.65
CA LEU A 253 0.75 -1.42 3.60
C LEU A 253 0.31 -2.35 2.45
N SER A 254 0.16 -3.66 2.69
CA SER A 254 -0.26 -4.61 1.66
C SER A 254 -1.71 -4.40 1.16
N GLY A 255 -2.63 -3.96 2.01
CA GLY A 255 -4.00 -3.61 1.61
C GLY A 255 -4.03 -2.47 0.58
N PRO A 256 -3.46 -1.29 0.89
CA PRO A 256 -3.31 -0.20 -0.08
C PRO A 256 -2.60 -0.62 -1.37
N ALA A 257 -1.55 -1.46 -1.28
CA ALA A 257 -0.87 -2.00 -2.46
C ALA A 257 -1.81 -2.83 -3.36
N GLY A 258 -2.68 -3.65 -2.76
CA GLY A 258 -3.74 -4.36 -3.47
C GLY A 258 -4.68 -3.41 -4.19
N GLY A 259 -5.08 -2.32 -3.54
CA GLY A 259 -5.92 -1.28 -4.14
C GLY A 259 -5.30 -0.67 -5.41
N VAL A 260 -4.02 -0.31 -5.36
CA VAL A 260 -3.31 0.25 -6.52
C VAL A 260 -3.19 -0.78 -7.66
N VAL A 261 -2.89 -2.06 -7.33
CA VAL A 261 -2.86 -3.13 -8.34
C VAL A 261 -4.22 -3.32 -9.00
N GLY A 262 -5.30 -3.36 -8.21
CA GLY A 262 -6.67 -3.46 -8.70
C GLY A 262 -7.03 -2.28 -9.60
N ALA A 263 -6.75 -1.06 -9.16
CA ALA A 263 -7.00 0.17 -9.90
C ALA A 263 -6.26 0.18 -11.24
N TYR A 264 -4.95 -0.07 -11.22
CA TYR A 264 -4.15 -0.04 -12.44
C TYR A 264 -4.55 -1.13 -13.44
N ARG A 265 -4.80 -2.37 -12.97
CA ARG A 265 -5.19 -3.46 -13.88
C ARG A 265 -6.57 -3.26 -14.48
N THR A 266 -7.54 -2.75 -13.71
CA THR A 266 -8.88 -2.43 -14.21
C THR A 266 -8.84 -1.29 -15.23
N ALA A 267 -8.11 -0.21 -14.94
CA ALA A 267 -7.93 0.90 -15.87
C ALA A 267 -7.24 0.45 -17.17
N LYS A 268 -6.19 -0.36 -17.06
CA LYS A 268 -5.45 -0.90 -18.22
C LYS A 268 -6.31 -1.80 -19.09
N GLN A 269 -7.21 -2.59 -18.51
CA GLN A 269 -8.18 -3.41 -19.26
C GLN A 269 -9.13 -2.52 -20.08
N ALA A 270 -9.49 -1.35 -19.55
CA ALA A 270 -10.28 -0.33 -20.27
C ALA A 270 -9.45 0.56 -21.21
N GLY A 271 -8.15 0.28 -21.42
CA GLY A 271 -7.26 1.05 -22.29
C GLY A 271 -6.73 2.35 -21.68
N ILE A 272 -6.87 2.56 -20.36
CA ILE A 272 -6.38 3.74 -19.64
C ILE A 272 -5.06 3.35 -18.97
N ASN A 273 -3.95 3.95 -19.39
CA ASN A 273 -2.62 3.61 -18.89
C ASN A 273 -2.11 4.60 -17.83
N GLN A 274 -2.62 5.84 -17.82
CA GLN A 274 -2.19 6.89 -16.91
C GLN A 274 -3.31 7.20 -15.92
N ILE A 275 -3.11 6.83 -14.65
CA ILE A 275 -4.11 7.04 -13.59
C ILE A 275 -3.48 7.65 -12.34
N ILE A 276 -4.27 8.46 -11.66
CA ILE A 276 -4.08 8.78 -10.25
C ILE A 276 -5.17 8.03 -9.48
N SER A 277 -4.78 7.07 -8.66
CA SER A 277 -5.71 6.29 -7.85
C SER A 277 -5.90 6.95 -6.48
N ILE A 278 -7.14 6.97 -5.99
CA ILE A 278 -7.51 7.49 -4.68
C ILE A 278 -8.36 6.44 -3.97
N ASP A 279 -7.80 5.84 -2.93
CA ASP A 279 -8.54 4.97 -2.01
C ASP A 279 -8.98 5.77 -0.79
N MET A 280 -10.25 6.12 -0.72
CA MET A 280 -10.80 6.80 0.46
C MET A 280 -11.66 5.83 1.27
N GLY A 281 -11.07 5.35 2.35
CA GLY A 281 -11.75 4.53 3.35
C GLY A 281 -12.42 5.37 4.44
N GLY A 282 -12.65 4.74 5.60
CA GLY A 282 -13.22 5.42 6.77
C GLY A 282 -12.21 6.29 7.53
N THR A 283 -10.91 5.97 7.51
CA THR A 283 -9.90 6.60 8.37
C THR A 283 -8.89 7.46 7.62
N SER A 284 -8.54 7.08 6.43
CA SER A 284 -7.48 7.69 5.62
C SER A 284 -7.83 7.68 4.14
N THR A 285 -7.04 8.41 3.39
CA THR A 285 -7.01 8.35 1.92
C THR A 285 -5.60 8.00 1.47
N ASP A 286 -5.49 6.97 0.65
CA ASP A 286 -4.26 6.51 0.02
C ASP A 286 -4.25 6.95 -1.44
N VAL A 287 -3.20 7.66 -1.85
CA VAL A 287 -3.07 8.23 -3.20
C VAL A 287 -1.82 7.68 -3.86
N SER A 288 -1.95 7.19 -5.10
CA SER A 288 -0.83 6.71 -5.90
C SER A 288 -0.95 7.18 -7.35
N ILE A 289 0.20 7.28 -8.03
CA ILE A 289 0.27 7.64 -9.45
C ILE A 289 0.84 6.48 -10.26
N CYS A 290 0.21 6.19 -11.41
CA CYS A 290 0.66 5.16 -12.33
C CYS A 290 0.84 5.76 -13.74
N PRO A 291 2.00 6.32 -14.06
CA PRO A 291 2.34 6.78 -15.41
C PRO A 291 2.79 5.58 -16.26
N ASP A 292 1.85 4.92 -16.94
CA ASP A 292 2.02 3.70 -17.74
C ASP A 292 2.45 2.44 -16.97
N ARG A 293 2.77 2.56 -15.69
CA ARG A 293 3.13 1.46 -14.77
C ARG A 293 2.91 1.86 -13.33
N ILE A 294 2.77 0.88 -12.44
CA ILE A 294 2.78 1.09 -10.99
C ILE A 294 4.17 1.60 -10.59
N GLN A 295 4.20 2.69 -9.81
CA GLN A 295 5.45 3.24 -9.29
C GLN A 295 5.85 2.53 -8.01
N GLU A 296 7.14 2.20 -7.90
CA GLU A 296 7.72 1.56 -6.73
C GLU A 296 8.82 2.43 -6.13
N THR A 297 8.98 2.35 -4.82
CA THR A 297 10.11 2.91 -4.08
C THR A 297 10.80 1.82 -3.30
N THR A 298 12.09 1.97 -3.07
CA THR A 298 12.88 1.06 -2.22
C THR A 298 13.15 1.63 -0.83
N GLN A 299 12.71 2.85 -0.58
CA GLN A 299 12.86 3.53 0.70
C GLN A 299 11.57 4.27 1.06
N SER A 300 11.05 4.00 2.24
CA SER A 300 9.87 4.66 2.79
C SER A 300 10.08 4.97 4.26
N THR A 301 9.24 5.83 4.80
CA THR A 301 9.21 6.12 6.24
C THR A 301 7.78 5.93 6.73
N ILE A 302 7.60 5.04 7.71
CA ILE A 302 6.29 4.74 8.29
C ILE A 302 6.38 5.02 9.79
N SER A 303 5.50 5.85 10.32
CA SER A 303 5.53 6.32 11.72
C SER A 303 6.90 6.90 12.14
N GLY A 304 7.64 7.48 11.19
CA GLY A 304 8.98 8.03 11.45
C GLY A 304 10.12 7.00 11.40
N TYR A 305 9.82 5.71 11.20
CA TYR A 305 10.84 4.66 11.05
C TYR A 305 11.15 4.42 9.57
N PRO A 306 12.43 4.47 9.15
CA PRO A 306 12.80 4.15 7.78
C PRO A 306 12.69 2.64 7.52
N ILE A 307 12.14 2.31 6.37
CA ILE A 307 11.98 0.94 5.85
C ILE A 307 12.63 0.90 4.48
N SER A 308 13.54 -0.06 4.28
CA SER A 308 14.28 -0.25 3.03
C SER A 308 13.90 -1.59 2.39
N ILE A 309 12.72 -1.66 1.81
CA ILE A 309 12.21 -2.78 1.00
C ILE A 309 11.46 -2.22 -0.21
N PRO A 310 11.31 -2.99 -1.31
CA PRO A 310 10.44 -2.59 -2.41
C PRO A 310 8.98 -2.44 -1.96
N MET A 311 8.38 -1.29 -2.25
CA MET A 311 6.98 -0.96 -1.93
C MET A 311 6.36 -0.18 -3.08
N ILE A 312 5.05 -0.35 -3.30
CA ILE A 312 4.31 0.59 -4.15
C ILE A 312 4.36 1.98 -3.52
N GLU A 313 4.59 2.98 -4.35
CA GLU A 313 4.65 4.36 -3.89
C GLU A 313 3.26 4.91 -3.62
N ILE A 314 2.91 4.99 -2.34
CA ILE A 314 1.61 5.43 -1.83
C ILE A 314 1.82 6.58 -0.87
N HIS A 315 1.04 7.65 -1.03
CA HIS A 315 0.98 8.76 -0.09
C HIS A 315 -0.33 8.73 0.68
N THR A 316 -0.24 8.54 1.99
CA THR A 316 -1.39 8.44 2.89
C THR A 316 -1.65 9.76 3.60
N VAL A 317 -2.89 10.21 3.60
CA VAL A 317 -3.34 11.36 4.40
C VAL A 317 -4.46 10.96 5.34
N GLY A 318 -4.48 11.54 6.56
CA GLY A 318 -5.51 11.31 7.56
C GLY A 318 -6.83 12.00 7.20
N ALA A 319 -7.35 11.72 6.02
CA ALA A 319 -8.59 12.28 5.46
C ALA A 319 -9.45 11.12 4.95
N GLY A 320 -10.41 10.67 5.74
CA GLY A 320 -11.34 9.58 5.39
C GLY A 320 -12.80 9.96 5.71
N GLY A 321 -13.74 9.09 5.39
CA GLY A 321 -15.15 9.31 5.68
C GLY A 321 -15.47 9.54 7.16
N GLY A 322 -14.73 8.88 8.06
CA GLY A 322 -14.84 9.02 9.51
C GLY A 322 -13.93 10.11 10.11
N SER A 323 -13.20 10.88 9.29
CA SER A 323 -12.37 11.98 9.80
C SER A 323 -13.20 13.00 10.54
N ILE A 324 -12.80 13.29 11.78
CA ILE A 324 -13.53 14.17 12.71
C ILE A 324 -13.29 15.63 12.31
N ALA A 325 -14.37 16.39 12.19
CA ALA A 325 -14.32 17.83 12.02
C ALA A 325 -14.37 18.54 13.39
N ALA A 326 -13.45 19.47 13.60
CA ALA A 326 -13.34 20.22 14.84
C ALA A 326 -12.77 21.62 14.60
N ILE A 327 -12.94 22.50 15.57
CA ILE A 327 -12.28 23.82 15.58
C ILE A 327 -10.95 23.66 16.30
N ASN A 328 -9.86 23.99 15.59
CA ASN A 328 -8.51 23.93 16.15
C ASN A 328 -8.25 25.10 17.14
N ALA A 329 -7.13 25.06 17.85
CA ALA A 329 -6.75 26.11 18.82
C ALA A 329 -6.63 27.52 18.19
N GLY A 330 -6.47 27.63 16.87
CA GLY A 330 -6.44 28.90 16.13
C GLY A 330 -7.83 29.41 15.70
N GLY A 331 -8.93 28.70 16.05
CA GLY A 331 -10.29 29.06 15.65
C GLY A 331 -10.68 28.70 14.23
N SER A 332 -9.88 27.89 13.53
CA SER A 332 -10.15 27.45 12.17
C SER A 332 -10.74 26.05 12.15
N LEU A 333 -11.61 25.77 11.18
CA LEU A 333 -12.13 24.43 10.92
C LEU A 333 -11.00 23.51 10.46
N SER A 334 -10.86 22.37 11.12
CA SER A 334 -9.95 21.28 10.75
C SER A 334 -10.72 19.98 10.57
N VAL A 335 -10.25 19.11 9.67
CA VAL A 335 -10.83 17.78 9.40
C VAL A 335 -9.72 16.76 9.43
N GLY A 336 -9.80 15.81 10.37
CA GLY A 336 -8.73 14.87 10.67
C GLY A 336 -7.54 15.52 11.41
N PRO A 337 -6.39 14.81 11.58
CA PRO A 337 -6.18 13.42 11.20
C PRO A 337 -6.93 12.40 12.07
N SER A 338 -7.52 12.84 13.20
CA SER A 338 -8.29 11.96 14.08
C SER A 338 -9.55 11.45 13.37
N SER A 339 -9.85 10.16 13.55
CA SER A 339 -11.03 9.51 12.97
C SER A 339 -11.93 8.95 14.06
N ALA A 340 -13.24 8.96 13.82
CA ALA A 340 -14.22 8.31 14.68
C ALA A 340 -14.17 6.77 14.58
N GLY A 341 -13.42 6.22 13.61
CA GLY A 341 -13.33 4.79 13.37
C GLY A 341 -14.68 4.17 13.01
N SER A 342 -14.84 2.90 13.36
CA SER A 342 -16.10 2.17 13.25
C SER A 342 -16.91 2.17 14.56
N ASP A 343 -16.24 2.33 15.68
CA ASP A 343 -16.81 2.38 17.02
C ASP A 343 -16.13 3.54 17.79
N PRO A 344 -16.87 4.58 18.19
CA PRO A 344 -18.33 4.75 18.03
C PRO A 344 -18.79 5.14 16.61
N GLY A 345 -17.89 5.45 15.68
CA GLY A 345 -18.20 5.80 14.30
C GLY A 345 -18.73 7.23 14.10
N PRO A 346 -19.09 7.60 12.85
CA PRO A 346 -19.83 8.81 12.51
C PRO A 346 -21.11 8.98 13.34
N ALA A 347 -21.53 10.23 13.60
CA ALA A 347 -22.75 10.50 14.34
C ALA A 347 -24.00 9.83 13.71
N CYS A 348 -24.06 9.81 12.39
CA CYS A 348 -25.14 9.15 11.63
C CYS A 348 -25.20 7.63 11.79
N TYR A 349 -24.19 6.97 12.38
CA TYR A 349 -24.27 5.54 12.71
C TYR A 349 -25.06 5.27 13.98
N GLY A 350 -25.49 6.31 14.67
CA GLY A 350 -26.41 6.23 15.79
C GLY A 350 -25.76 6.00 17.15
N ILE A 351 -24.44 5.82 17.25
CA ILE A 351 -23.70 5.56 18.50
C ILE A 351 -22.85 6.77 18.92
N GLY A 352 -22.05 7.30 18.00
CA GLY A 352 -21.13 8.41 18.24
C GLY A 352 -21.81 9.80 18.21
N ASP A 353 -21.08 10.81 18.70
CA ASP A 353 -21.49 12.22 18.69
C ASP A 353 -20.54 13.10 17.87
N ASN A 354 -19.46 12.53 17.32
CA ASN A 354 -18.48 13.28 16.53
C ASN A 354 -19.01 13.51 15.11
N ILE A 355 -18.93 14.77 14.67
CA ILE A 355 -19.23 15.11 13.28
C ILE A 355 -18.07 14.70 12.38
N THR A 356 -18.39 14.03 11.28
CA THR A 356 -17.42 13.48 10.34
C THR A 356 -17.72 13.90 8.89
N VAL A 357 -16.82 13.55 7.96
CA VAL A 357 -17.01 13.72 6.52
C VAL A 357 -18.24 12.96 6.01
N THR A 358 -18.50 11.76 6.54
CA THR A 358 -19.71 10.97 6.21
C THR A 358 -20.99 11.71 6.60
N ASP A 359 -21.04 12.29 7.80
CA ASP A 359 -22.17 13.09 8.26
C ASP A 359 -22.39 14.32 7.36
N ALA A 360 -21.30 15.00 6.98
CA ALA A 360 -21.38 16.14 6.06
C ALA A 360 -21.96 15.75 4.70
N ASN A 361 -21.50 14.64 4.09
CA ASN A 361 -22.05 14.15 2.83
C ASN A 361 -23.51 13.71 2.96
N LEU A 362 -23.92 13.13 4.09
CA LEU A 362 -25.31 12.79 4.38
C LEU A 362 -26.20 14.05 4.42
N ILE A 363 -25.78 15.09 5.14
CA ILE A 363 -26.52 16.36 5.26
C ILE A 363 -26.63 17.07 3.90
N LEU A 364 -25.59 16.99 3.07
CA LEU A 364 -25.60 17.53 1.72
C LEU A 364 -26.43 16.69 0.73
N GLY A 365 -26.99 15.55 1.17
CA GLY A 365 -27.77 14.64 0.33
C GLY A 365 -26.93 13.81 -0.65
N ARG A 366 -25.62 13.82 -0.55
CA ARG A 366 -24.72 13.02 -1.43
C ARG A 366 -24.68 11.54 -1.05
N ILE A 367 -25.00 11.22 0.20
CA ILE A 367 -25.26 9.87 0.69
C ILE A 367 -26.74 9.77 1.02
N GLN A 368 -27.39 8.71 0.56
CA GLN A 368 -28.80 8.48 0.81
C GLN A 368 -28.96 7.48 1.96
N PRO A 369 -29.70 7.85 3.04
CA PRO A 369 -29.78 7.03 4.26
C PRO A 369 -30.39 5.63 4.00
N ASP A 370 -31.30 5.54 3.03
CA ASP A 370 -32.03 4.30 2.72
C ASP A 370 -31.24 3.37 1.80
N PHE A 371 -30.17 3.84 1.14
CA PHE A 371 -29.38 3.06 0.18
C PHE A 371 -27.97 2.71 0.70
N PHE A 372 -27.63 3.16 1.91
CA PHE A 372 -26.29 2.91 2.45
C PHE A 372 -26.05 1.41 2.67
N LEU A 373 -24.90 0.90 2.15
CA LEU A 373 -24.57 -0.53 2.10
C LEU A 373 -25.73 -1.37 1.51
N GLY A 374 -26.30 -0.92 0.39
CA GLY A 374 -27.42 -1.59 -0.25
C GLY A 374 -28.70 -1.64 0.60
N GLY A 375 -28.85 -0.69 1.55
CA GLY A 375 -30.01 -0.63 2.46
C GLY A 375 -29.89 -1.54 3.68
N THR A 376 -28.76 -2.21 3.89
CA THR A 376 -28.56 -3.08 5.08
C THR A 376 -28.28 -2.29 6.35
N MET A 377 -27.85 -1.03 6.22
CA MET A 377 -27.65 -0.11 7.33
C MET A 377 -28.38 1.21 7.07
N GLN A 378 -29.24 1.60 7.99
CA GLN A 378 -29.95 2.88 7.93
C GLN A 378 -29.20 3.96 8.71
N LEU A 379 -28.98 5.11 8.08
CA LEU A 379 -28.28 6.24 8.71
C LEU A 379 -29.24 7.18 9.43
N ASP A 380 -28.82 7.65 10.61
CA ASP A 380 -29.57 8.57 11.46
C ASP A 380 -29.25 10.03 11.10
N ILE A 381 -30.10 10.63 10.25
CA ILE A 381 -29.97 12.03 9.81
C ILE A 381 -30.10 12.99 10.98
N ASP A 382 -30.99 12.73 11.95
CA ASP A 382 -31.25 13.63 13.05
C ASP A 382 -30.03 13.76 13.96
N LYS A 383 -29.33 12.64 14.22
CA LYS A 383 -28.05 12.67 14.95
C LYS A 383 -26.97 13.44 14.20
N ALA A 384 -26.83 13.23 12.91
CA ALA A 384 -25.90 14.00 12.08
C ALA A 384 -26.21 15.51 12.13
N LEU A 385 -27.50 15.87 12.02
CA LEU A 385 -27.95 17.28 12.13
C LEU A 385 -27.66 17.88 13.50
N MET A 386 -27.90 17.14 14.59
CA MET A 386 -27.57 17.62 15.93
C MET A 386 -26.07 17.83 16.13
N ALA A 387 -25.25 16.91 15.61
CA ALA A 387 -23.79 17.02 15.71
C ALA A 387 -23.25 18.22 14.92
N ILE A 388 -23.69 18.42 13.67
CA ILE A 388 -23.22 19.53 12.85
C ILE A 388 -23.71 20.87 13.32
N GLN A 389 -24.90 20.97 13.93
CA GLN A 389 -25.42 22.21 14.49
C GLN A 389 -24.56 22.75 15.64
N LYS A 390 -23.96 21.87 16.45
CA LYS A 390 -22.99 22.28 17.47
C LYS A 390 -21.80 22.98 16.81
N LEU A 391 -21.18 22.35 15.83
CA LEU A 391 -20.04 22.89 15.07
C LEU A 391 -20.44 24.21 14.37
N ALA A 392 -21.59 24.22 13.68
CA ALA A 392 -22.10 25.42 12.98
C ALA A 392 -22.30 26.62 13.91
N THR A 393 -22.77 26.37 15.14
CA THR A 393 -22.92 27.39 16.16
C THR A 393 -21.56 27.98 16.60
N GLU A 394 -20.55 27.12 16.77
CA GLU A 394 -19.20 27.57 17.16
C GLU A 394 -18.54 28.45 16.09
N ILE A 395 -18.78 28.17 14.79
CA ILE A 395 -18.25 28.98 13.68
C ILE A 395 -19.21 30.06 13.18
N ASN A 396 -20.34 30.25 13.88
CA ASN A 396 -21.40 31.24 13.54
C ASN A 396 -21.89 31.08 12.08
N SER A 397 -22.23 29.84 11.67
CA SER A 397 -22.63 29.46 10.31
C SER A 397 -23.92 28.62 10.32
N SER A 398 -24.46 28.32 9.15
CA SER A 398 -25.54 27.33 9.00
C SER A 398 -24.99 25.89 9.02
N ALA A 399 -25.85 24.90 9.32
CA ALA A 399 -25.47 23.48 9.26
C ALA A 399 -24.98 23.07 7.85
N THR A 400 -25.63 23.58 6.81
CA THR A 400 -25.26 23.34 5.41
C THR A 400 -23.90 23.94 5.07
N ASP A 401 -23.65 25.21 5.46
CA ASP A 401 -22.36 25.86 5.22
C ASP A 401 -21.22 25.17 6.01
N ALA A 402 -21.51 24.71 7.23
CA ALA A 402 -20.56 23.92 8.01
C ALA A 402 -20.24 22.58 7.32
N ALA A 403 -21.25 21.89 6.76
CA ALA A 403 -21.06 20.66 5.98
C ALA A 403 -20.21 20.91 4.73
N LEU A 404 -20.51 21.97 3.97
CA LEU A 404 -19.71 22.39 2.81
C LEU A 404 -18.28 22.75 3.21
N GLY A 405 -18.11 23.41 4.35
CA GLY A 405 -16.79 23.71 4.92
C GLY A 405 -15.98 22.45 5.21
N ILE A 406 -16.60 21.42 5.81
CA ILE A 406 -15.96 20.13 6.07
C ILE A 406 -15.49 19.48 4.76
N ILE A 407 -16.36 19.43 3.74
CA ILE A 407 -16.01 18.87 2.43
C ILE A 407 -14.87 19.65 1.77
N LYS A 408 -14.89 20.98 1.85
CA LYS A 408 -13.83 21.81 1.29
C LYS A 408 -12.48 21.54 1.96
N VAL A 409 -12.43 21.38 3.28
CA VAL A 409 -11.19 21.11 4.00
C VAL A 409 -10.65 19.72 3.67
N VAL A 410 -11.51 18.69 3.66
CA VAL A 410 -11.07 17.34 3.35
C VAL A 410 -10.59 17.22 1.89
N ASN A 411 -11.26 17.90 0.95
CA ASN A 411 -10.85 17.95 -0.45
C ASN A 411 -9.47 18.64 -0.59
N ALA A 412 -9.22 19.73 0.12
CA ALA A 412 -7.91 20.39 0.11
C ALA A 412 -6.78 19.49 0.65
N ASN A 413 -7.05 18.68 1.66
CA ASN A 413 -6.08 17.69 2.15
C ASN A 413 -5.76 16.61 1.09
N MET A 414 -6.80 16.12 0.38
CA MET A 414 -6.63 15.15 -0.70
C MET A 414 -5.95 15.77 -1.92
N GLU A 415 -6.29 17.01 -2.28
CA GLU A 415 -5.61 17.78 -3.33
C GLU A 415 -4.11 17.91 -3.05
N GLN A 416 -3.73 18.25 -1.82
CA GLN A 416 -2.32 18.31 -1.42
C GLN A 416 -1.62 16.95 -1.60
N ALA A 417 -2.29 15.84 -1.26
CA ALA A 417 -1.75 14.51 -1.47
C ALA A 417 -1.53 14.20 -2.97
N ILE A 418 -2.49 14.56 -3.83
CA ILE A 418 -2.35 14.41 -5.29
C ILE A 418 -1.16 15.23 -5.80
N ARG A 419 -1.00 16.49 -5.34
CA ARG A 419 0.12 17.35 -5.72
C ARG A 419 1.47 16.77 -5.33
N THR A 420 1.55 16.18 -4.14
CA THR A 420 2.78 15.55 -3.63
C THR A 420 3.22 14.37 -4.50
N ILE A 421 2.30 13.52 -4.97
CA ILE A 421 2.67 12.36 -5.79
C ILE A 421 2.76 12.67 -7.29
N SER A 422 2.26 13.81 -7.74
CA SER A 422 2.26 14.22 -9.14
C SER A 422 3.22 15.38 -9.40
N LEU A 423 2.84 16.61 -9.09
CA LEU A 423 3.60 17.82 -9.42
C LEU A 423 5.00 17.85 -8.79
N GLU A 424 5.14 17.44 -7.52
CA GLU A 424 6.43 17.38 -6.85
C GLU A 424 7.36 16.29 -7.41
N ARG A 425 6.81 15.41 -8.27
CA ARG A 425 7.54 14.34 -8.96
C ARG A 425 7.67 14.56 -10.46
N GLY A 426 7.27 15.74 -10.95
CA GLY A 426 7.39 16.14 -12.34
C GLY A 426 6.32 15.56 -13.26
N HIS A 427 5.16 15.16 -12.70
CA HIS A 427 4.01 14.71 -13.48
C HIS A 427 2.90 15.77 -13.46
N ASP A 428 2.32 16.06 -14.63
CA ASP A 428 1.16 16.93 -14.72
C ASP A 428 -0.12 16.11 -14.48
N PRO A 429 -0.91 16.39 -13.43
CA PRO A 429 -2.11 15.60 -13.14
C PRO A 429 -3.17 15.66 -14.25
N ARG A 430 -3.13 16.66 -15.14
CA ARG A 430 -4.05 16.81 -16.26
C ARG A 430 -3.89 15.73 -17.33
N ASP A 431 -2.75 15.04 -17.35
CA ASP A 431 -2.47 13.94 -18.28
C ASP A 431 -3.05 12.60 -17.79
N PHE A 432 -3.63 12.58 -16.59
CA PHE A 432 -4.10 11.37 -15.93
C PHE A 432 -5.62 11.32 -15.81
N ALA A 433 -6.17 10.12 -15.75
CA ALA A 433 -7.53 9.92 -15.27
C ALA A 433 -7.52 9.73 -13.74
N LEU A 434 -8.47 10.36 -13.03
CA LEU A 434 -8.68 10.12 -11.62
C LEU A 434 -9.45 8.81 -11.44
N LEU A 435 -8.93 7.88 -10.65
CA LEU A 435 -9.58 6.61 -10.33
C LEU A 435 -9.89 6.57 -8.82
N PRO A 436 -11.09 7.03 -8.42
CA PRO A 436 -11.52 6.95 -7.04
C PRO A 436 -12.04 5.55 -6.72
N PHE A 437 -11.67 5.04 -5.56
CA PHE A 437 -12.19 3.81 -5.00
C PHE A 437 -12.24 3.87 -3.46
N GLY A 438 -12.53 2.75 -2.80
CA GLY A 438 -12.95 2.79 -1.40
C GLY A 438 -14.39 3.29 -1.26
N GLY A 439 -14.95 3.19 -0.06
CA GLY A 439 -16.37 3.52 0.18
C GLY A 439 -16.74 4.99 -0.03
N ALA A 440 -15.77 5.92 0.13
CA ALA A 440 -16.02 7.35 0.08
C ALA A 440 -15.37 8.07 -1.13
N GLY A 441 -14.43 7.44 -1.83
CA GLY A 441 -13.63 8.11 -2.87
C GLY A 441 -14.45 8.77 -3.97
N ALA A 442 -15.49 8.09 -4.46
CA ALA A 442 -16.33 8.58 -5.54
C ALA A 442 -17.15 9.84 -5.18
N LEU A 443 -17.44 10.06 -3.87
CA LEU A 443 -18.18 11.24 -3.39
C LEU A 443 -17.46 12.57 -3.68
N HIS A 444 -16.14 12.53 -3.77
CA HIS A 444 -15.26 13.70 -3.90
C HIS A 444 -14.69 13.88 -5.30
N ALA A 445 -14.85 12.88 -6.17
CA ALA A 445 -14.10 12.75 -7.42
C ALA A 445 -14.27 13.93 -8.39
N CYS A 446 -15.51 14.40 -8.63
CA CYS A 446 -15.75 15.53 -9.55
C CYS A 446 -15.14 16.84 -9.02
N GLU A 447 -15.25 17.11 -7.71
CA GLU A 447 -14.68 18.33 -7.11
C GLU A 447 -13.14 18.30 -7.16
N LEU A 448 -12.53 17.19 -6.76
CA LEU A 448 -11.07 17.01 -6.83
C LEU A 448 -10.54 17.13 -8.27
N SER A 449 -11.22 16.50 -9.21
CA SER A 449 -10.85 16.59 -10.63
C SER A 449 -10.92 18.01 -11.17
N ALA A 450 -11.96 18.74 -10.81
CA ALA A 450 -12.11 20.15 -11.23
C ALA A 450 -10.99 21.03 -10.66
N GLU A 451 -10.64 20.89 -9.38
CA GLU A 451 -9.57 21.66 -8.72
C GLU A 451 -8.17 21.32 -9.30
N MET A 452 -7.96 20.06 -9.70
CA MET A 452 -6.69 19.61 -10.29
C MET A 452 -6.61 19.76 -11.81
N GLY A 453 -7.71 20.17 -12.46
CA GLY A 453 -7.79 20.26 -13.92
C GLY A 453 -7.83 18.91 -14.64
N ILE A 454 -8.18 17.84 -13.92
CA ILE A 454 -8.33 16.48 -14.47
C ILE A 454 -9.66 16.40 -15.20
N SER A 455 -9.65 16.03 -16.48
CA SER A 455 -10.84 16.01 -17.33
C SER A 455 -11.66 14.71 -17.25
N LYS A 456 -11.08 13.65 -16.69
CA LYS A 456 -11.65 12.29 -16.70
C LYS A 456 -11.59 11.65 -15.32
N VAL A 457 -12.74 11.13 -14.86
CA VAL A 457 -12.86 10.25 -13.69
C VAL A 457 -13.27 8.88 -14.18
N PHE A 458 -12.60 7.84 -13.70
CA PHE A 458 -12.85 6.45 -14.08
C PHE A 458 -13.20 5.63 -12.83
N ILE A 459 -14.40 5.06 -12.78
CA ILE A 459 -14.94 4.34 -11.62
C ILE A 459 -15.24 2.89 -12.00
N PRO A 460 -14.47 1.90 -11.47
CA PRO A 460 -14.67 0.48 -11.76
C PRO A 460 -16.01 -0.06 -11.22
N PRO A 461 -16.41 -1.29 -11.59
CA PRO A 461 -17.70 -1.88 -11.17
C PRO A 461 -17.85 -2.03 -9.65
N HIS A 462 -16.78 -2.38 -8.95
CA HIS A 462 -16.76 -2.67 -7.52
C HIS A 462 -15.74 -1.81 -6.78
N PRO A 463 -15.89 -0.47 -6.77
CA PRO A 463 -14.88 0.42 -6.21
C PRO A 463 -14.66 0.22 -4.71
N GLY A 464 -15.69 -0.16 -3.95
CA GLY A 464 -15.58 -0.38 -2.51
C GLY A 464 -14.86 -1.66 -2.09
N VAL A 465 -14.53 -2.55 -3.04
CA VAL A 465 -13.78 -3.81 -2.79
C VAL A 465 -12.61 -3.99 -3.77
N LEU A 466 -12.17 -2.90 -4.37
CA LEU A 466 -11.12 -2.94 -5.39
C LEU A 466 -9.78 -3.44 -4.85
N SER A 467 -9.49 -3.18 -3.56
CA SER A 467 -8.31 -3.73 -2.88
C SER A 467 -8.35 -5.25 -2.84
N ALA A 468 -9.48 -5.86 -2.46
CA ALA A 468 -9.64 -7.31 -2.47
C ALA A 468 -9.54 -7.91 -3.90
N LEU A 469 -10.04 -7.19 -4.92
CA LEU A 469 -9.85 -7.58 -6.33
C LEU A 469 -8.37 -7.57 -6.71
N GLY A 470 -7.65 -6.48 -6.40
CA GLY A 470 -6.24 -6.38 -6.69
C GLY A 470 -5.40 -7.42 -5.97
N VAL A 471 -5.75 -7.74 -4.72
CA VAL A 471 -5.15 -8.84 -3.95
C VAL A 471 -5.38 -10.19 -4.67
N ALA A 472 -6.62 -10.47 -5.12
CA ALA A 472 -6.95 -11.70 -5.82
C ALA A 472 -6.11 -11.91 -7.10
N ILE A 473 -6.02 -10.87 -7.93
CA ILE A 473 -5.36 -10.94 -9.24
C ILE A 473 -3.86 -10.65 -9.21
N ALA A 474 -3.28 -10.44 -8.01
CA ALA A 474 -1.86 -10.14 -7.87
C ALA A 474 -0.96 -11.22 -8.46
N ASP A 475 0.11 -10.81 -9.13
CA ASP A 475 1.15 -11.72 -9.58
C ASP A 475 1.89 -12.34 -8.38
N VAL A 476 2.52 -13.50 -8.56
CA VAL A 476 3.47 -14.00 -7.59
C VAL A 476 4.81 -13.34 -7.87
N THR A 477 5.34 -12.58 -6.92
CA THR A 477 6.59 -11.85 -7.12
C THR A 477 7.59 -12.10 -6.00
N LYS A 478 8.88 -12.10 -6.37
CA LYS A 478 9.99 -12.08 -5.43
C LYS A 478 11.00 -11.04 -5.87
N ASP A 479 11.45 -10.24 -4.90
CA ASP A 479 12.41 -9.18 -5.11
C ASP A 479 13.78 -9.61 -4.56
N TYR A 480 14.82 -9.43 -5.38
CA TYR A 480 16.22 -9.70 -5.05
C TYR A 480 17.04 -8.43 -5.25
N SER A 481 17.96 -8.18 -4.35
CA SER A 481 18.88 -7.04 -4.45
C SER A 481 20.28 -7.43 -4.00
N ARG A 482 21.27 -6.72 -4.52
CA ARG A 482 22.66 -6.85 -4.10
C ARG A 482 23.41 -5.55 -4.28
N THR A 483 24.14 -5.15 -3.25
CA THR A 483 25.05 -3.99 -3.33
C THR A 483 26.29 -4.36 -4.12
N VAL A 484 26.63 -3.53 -5.13
CA VAL A 484 27.79 -3.75 -6.04
C VAL A 484 28.79 -2.61 -6.05
N MET A 485 28.37 -1.36 -5.79
CA MET A 485 29.22 -0.16 -5.75
C MET A 485 30.14 -0.04 -6.95
N LEU A 486 29.59 -0.10 -8.17
CA LEU A 486 30.36 -0.10 -9.42
C LEU A 486 30.37 1.31 -10.05
N THR A 487 31.56 1.81 -10.38
CA THR A 487 31.67 2.92 -11.35
C THR A 487 31.68 2.34 -12.76
N PRO A 488 30.79 2.78 -13.67
CA PRO A 488 30.71 2.23 -15.03
C PRO A 488 32.04 2.28 -15.78
N GLY A 489 32.48 1.15 -16.32
CA GLY A 489 33.74 0.94 -17.00
C GLY A 489 33.69 -0.26 -17.97
N GLU A 490 34.86 -0.72 -18.45
CA GLU A 490 34.95 -1.76 -19.49
C GLU A 490 34.38 -3.13 -19.08
N GLU A 491 34.47 -3.49 -17.81
CA GLU A 491 34.00 -4.78 -17.28
C GLU A 491 32.57 -4.75 -16.72
N THR A 492 31.95 -3.56 -16.68
CA THR A 492 30.66 -3.37 -16.00
C THR A 492 29.56 -4.26 -16.53
N LEU A 493 29.46 -4.45 -17.86
CA LEU A 493 28.45 -5.32 -18.46
C LEU A 493 28.61 -6.77 -17.98
N TYR A 494 29.82 -7.28 -17.97
CA TYR A 494 30.09 -8.65 -17.53
C TYR A 494 29.78 -8.85 -16.04
N GLN A 495 30.17 -7.88 -15.20
CA GLN A 495 29.90 -7.92 -13.76
C GLN A 495 28.39 -7.90 -13.48
N LEU A 496 27.63 -7.00 -14.12
CA LEU A 496 26.19 -6.90 -13.94
C LEU A 496 25.45 -8.17 -14.45
N GLU A 497 25.84 -8.70 -15.62
CA GLU A 497 25.25 -9.94 -16.15
C GLU A 497 25.54 -11.13 -15.23
N THR A 498 26.69 -11.19 -14.60
CA THR A 498 27.03 -12.24 -13.63
C THR A 498 26.11 -12.17 -12.41
N GLU A 499 25.90 -10.97 -11.85
CA GLU A 499 25.00 -10.76 -10.71
C GLU A 499 23.55 -11.12 -11.05
N TYR A 500 23.05 -10.64 -12.21
CA TYR A 500 21.68 -10.98 -12.64
C TYR A 500 21.49 -12.47 -12.88
N SER A 501 22.44 -13.14 -13.53
CA SER A 501 22.37 -14.58 -13.76
C SER A 501 22.30 -15.37 -12.46
N GLY A 502 23.05 -14.94 -11.43
CA GLY A 502 23.00 -15.53 -10.10
C GLY A 502 21.63 -15.34 -9.44
N MET A 503 21.09 -14.11 -9.45
CA MET A 503 19.77 -13.81 -8.89
C MET A 503 18.64 -14.53 -9.65
N GLU A 504 18.70 -14.63 -10.98
CA GLU A 504 17.71 -15.36 -11.78
C GLU A 504 17.71 -16.86 -11.49
N SER A 505 18.91 -17.45 -11.28
CA SER A 505 19.04 -18.84 -10.88
C SER A 505 18.43 -19.09 -9.50
N ASN A 506 18.71 -18.20 -8.54
CA ASN A 506 18.11 -18.27 -7.20
C ASN A 506 16.58 -18.13 -7.26
N ALA A 507 16.09 -17.17 -8.05
CA ALA A 507 14.65 -16.98 -8.24
C ALA A 507 13.98 -18.26 -8.77
N ARG A 508 14.53 -18.88 -9.82
CA ARG A 508 13.98 -20.15 -10.34
C ARG A 508 13.97 -21.26 -9.29
N SER A 509 15.03 -21.35 -8.49
CA SER A 509 15.10 -22.32 -7.39
C SER A 509 14.02 -22.07 -6.34
N ASP A 510 13.83 -20.81 -5.94
CA ASP A 510 12.86 -20.44 -4.92
C ASP A 510 11.41 -20.69 -5.37
N PHE A 511 11.07 -20.34 -6.63
CA PHE A 511 9.73 -20.61 -7.18
C PHE A 511 9.48 -22.13 -7.32
N ASN A 512 10.47 -22.90 -7.78
CA ASN A 512 10.37 -24.35 -7.87
C ASN A 512 10.20 -25.00 -6.48
N SER A 513 10.87 -24.50 -5.44
CA SER A 513 10.75 -25.00 -4.06
C SER A 513 9.35 -24.80 -3.49
N GLU A 514 8.62 -23.79 -3.98
CA GLU A 514 7.21 -23.54 -3.66
C GLU A 514 6.24 -24.35 -4.54
N GLY A 515 6.73 -25.19 -5.43
CA GLY A 515 5.91 -26.01 -6.33
C GLY A 515 5.30 -25.26 -7.51
N LEU A 516 5.83 -24.06 -7.83
CA LEU A 516 5.34 -23.24 -8.92
C LEU A 516 6.01 -23.57 -10.25
N ASP A 517 5.23 -23.56 -11.34
CA ASP A 517 5.77 -23.72 -12.69
C ASP A 517 6.50 -22.45 -13.13
N THR A 518 7.79 -22.58 -13.36
CA THR A 518 8.67 -21.46 -13.76
C THR A 518 8.75 -21.23 -15.27
N SER A 519 7.96 -21.92 -16.09
CA SER A 519 7.98 -21.80 -17.55
C SER A 519 7.65 -20.38 -18.04
N ASN A 520 6.74 -19.70 -17.34
CA ASN A 520 6.29 -18.33 -17.63
C ASN A 520 6.92 -17.27 -16.72
N LEU A 521 7.98 -17.62 -15.96
CA LEU A 521 8.65 -16.68 -15.06
C LEU A 521 9.34 -15.57 -15.85
N LYS A 522 9.00 -14.34 -15.54
CA LYS A 522 9.57 -13.12 -16.14
C LYS A 522 10.52 -12.45 -15.16
N PHE A 523 11.51 -11.76 -15.71
CA PHE A 523 12.49 -11.01 -14.94
C PHE A 523 12.52 -9.55 -15.37
N ASN A 524 12.32 -8.67 -14.42
CA ASN A 524 12.56 -7.24 -14.58
C ASN A 524 13.83 -6.88 -13.83
N ARG A 525 14.79 -6.28 -14.52
CA ARG A 525 16.09 -5.88 -13.99
C ARG A 525 16.15 -4.39 -13.78
N TYR A 526 16.74 -3.93 -12.68
CA TYR A 526 16.89 -2.52 -12.34
C TYR A 526 18.26 -2.26 -11.72
N LEU A 527 18.70 -1.00 -11.82
CA LEU A 527 19.89 -0.49 -11.19
C LEU A 527 19.53 0.68 -10.27
N ASP A 528 20.06 0.71 -9.05
CA ASP A 528 20.08 1.93 -8.24
C ASP A 528 21.31 2.73 -8.65
N ILE A 529 21.10 3.91 -9.25
CA ILE A 529 22.15 4.77 -9.76
C ILE A 529 22.10 6.12 -9.06
N ARG A 530 23.28 6.69 -8.77
CA ARG A 530 23.41 8.04 -8.25
C ARG A 530 24.64 8.74 -8.86
N TYR A 531 24.72 10.06 -8.73
CA TYR A 531 26.01 10.72 -8.90
C TYR A 531 26.95 10.36 -7.75
N VAL A 532 28.24 10.19 -8.06
CA VAL A 532 29.25 9.88 -7.03
C VAL A 532 29.23 10.94 -5.93
N GLY A 533 29.08 10.49 -4.68
CA GLY A 533 29.01 11.36 -3.51
C GLY A 533 27.60 11.84 -3.13
N GLN A 534 26.56 11.52 -3.89
CA GLN A 534 25.18 11.77 -3.49
C GLN A 534 24.67 10.72 -2.49
N SER A 535 23.65 11.11 -1.71
CA SER A 535 23.10 10.26 -0.65
C SER A 535 21.87 9.46 -1.06
N TYR A 536 21.31 9.68 -2.24
CA TYR A 536 20.12 9.00 -2.73
C TYR A 536 20.34 8.48 -4.15
N GLU A 537 19.66 7.38 -4.45
CA GLU A 537 19.72 6.68 -5.73
C GLU A 537 18.36 6.82 -6.45
N LEU A 538 18.41 6.72 -7.78
CA LEU A 538 17.25 6.54 -8.63
C LEU A 538 17.21 5.13 -9.18
N LEU A 539 16.02 4.53 -9.20
CA LEU A 539 15.77 3.21 -9.77
C LEU A 539 15.66 3.32 -11.29
N ILE A 540 16.64 2.79 -12.01
CA ILE A 540 16.73 2.85 -13.47
C ILE A 540 16.50 1.43 -14.04
N PRO A 541 15.58 1.25 -14.99
CA PRO A 541 15.42 -0.03 -15.67
C PRO A 541 16.70 -0.45 -16.38
N PHE A 542 17.04 -1.75 -16.30
CA PHE A 542 18.16 -2.32 -17.02
C PHE A 542 17.64 -3.23 -18.13
N PRO A 543 18.00 -3.00 -19.41
CA PRO A 543 17.49 -3.79 -20.51
C PRO A 543 17.99 -5.25 -20.47
N THR A 544 17.10 -6.18 -20.74
CA THR A 544 17.41 -7.62 -20.73
C THR A 544 18.05 -8.14 -22.01
N SER A 545 18.11 -7.32 -23.06
CA SER A 545 18.68 -7.69 -24.35
C SER A 545 19.06 -6.45 -25.18
N GLY A 546 19.94 -6.62 -26.15
CA GLY A 546 20.26 -5.57 -27.14
C GLY A 546 21.52 -4.78 -26.85
N ILE A 547 22.17 -4.95 -25.71
CA ILE A 547 23.45 -4.29 -25.38
C ILE A 547 24.61 -5.10 -25.95
N LYS A 548 25.47 -4.45 -26.73
CA LYS A 548 26.59 -5.11 -27.42
C LYS A 548 27.87 -5.11 -26.58
N ASP A 549 28.10 -4.03 -25.86
CA ASP A 549 29.31 -3.85 -25.08
C ASP A 549 29.11 -2.86 -23.90
N SER A 550 30.11 -2.77 -23.03
CA SER A 550 30.08 -1.90 -21.85
C SER A 550 29.98 -0.42 -22.18
N LYS A 551 30.44 0.02 -23.36
CA LYS A 551 30.36 1.44 -23.77
C LYS A 551 28.94 1.82 -24.16
N GLU A 552 28.26 0.94 -24.89
CA GLU A 552 26.82 1.12 -25.20
C GLU A 552 26.00 1.13 -23.90
N LEU A 553 26.28 0.19 -22.98
CA LEU A 553 25.66 0.15 -21.66
C LEU A 553 25.88 1.46 -20.90
N GLN A 554 27.12 1.93 -20.79
CA GLN A 554 27.44 3.16 -20.07
C GLN A 554 26.67 4.36 -20.63
N THR A 555 26.58 4.48 -21.96
CA THR A 555 25.83 5.56 -22.60
C THR A 555 24.34 5.47 -22.24
N LEU A 556 23.76 4.28 -22.31
CA LEU A 556 22.35 4.04 -22.05
C LEU A 556 21.99 4.38 -20.59
N ILE A 557 22.70 3.77 -19.62
CA ILE A 557 22.38 3.99 -18.18
C ILE A 557 22.63 5.44 -17.77
N THR A 558 23.62 6.14 -18.37
CA THR A 558 23.85 7.56 -18.09
C THR A 558 22.69 8.40 -18.63
N THR A 559 22.25 8.15 -19.87
CA THR A 559 21.13 8.89 -20.48
C THR A 559 19.82 8.68 -19.72
N ASP A 560 19.53 7.43 -19.35
CA ASP A 560 18.31 7.09 -18.62
C ASP A 560 18.32 7.69 -17.21
N PHE A 561 19.48 7.64 -16.54
CA PHE A 561 19.66 8.27 -15.22
C PHE A 561 19.52 9.79 -15.30
N GLU A 562 20.18 10.46 -16.24
CA GLU A 562 20.08 11.92 -16.40
C GLU A 562 18.64 12.35 -16.71
N THR A 563 17.93 11.59 -17.52
CA THR A 563 16.52 11.83 -17.84
C THR A 563 15.64 11.70 -16.58
N ALA A 564 15.82 10.63 -15.82
CA ALA A 564 15.09 10.42 -14.57
C ALA A 564 15.43 11.49 -13.52
N HIS A 565 16.72 11.88 -13.43
CA HIS A 565 17.18 12.91 -12.50
C HIS A 565 16.62 14.29 -12.87
N GLN A 566 16.62 14.63 -14.18
CA GLN A 566 16.01 15.87 -14.68
C GLN A 566 14.50 15.91 -14.37
N GLN A 567 13.79 14.79 -14.57
CA GLN A 567 12.37 14.70 -14.26
C GLN A 567 12.10 14.86 -12.77
N ARG A 568 12.90 14.18 -11.93
CA ARG A 568 12.68 14.14 -10.47
C ARG A 568 13.07 15.42 -9.74
N PHE A 569 14.20 16.03 -10.16
CA PHE A 569 14.84 17.14 -9.44
C PHE A 569 14.92 18.45 -10.24
N GLY A 570 14.52 18.43 -11.50
CA GLY A 570 14.54 19.61 -12.38
C GLY A 570 15.92 19.94 -12.97
N TYR A 571 16.93 19.11 -12.73
CA TYR A 571 18.28 19.28 -13.29
C TYR A 571 18.99 17.94 -13.52
N SER A 572 19.98 17.94 -14.40
CA SER A 572 20.98 16.87 -14.57
C SER A 572 22.36 17.48 -14.81
N ASP A 573 23.44 16.75 -14.52
CA ASP A 573 24.81 17.23 -14.70
C ASP A 573 25.69 16.15 -15.35
N SER A 574 25.84 16.23 -16.66
CA SER A 574 26.63 15.29 -17.46
C SER A 574 28.16 15.36 -17.18
N SER A 575 28.64 16.35 -16.42
CA SER A 575 30.04 16.43 -16.00
C SER A 575 30.36 15.57 -14.78
N GLN A 576 29.33 15.17 -13.99
CA GLN A 576 29.52 14.31 -12.84
C GLN A 576 29.53 12.83 -13.23
N LYS A 577 30.34 12.05 -12.51
CA LYS A 577 30.38 10.61 -12.67
C LYS A 577 29.20 9.99 -11.93
N ILE A 578 28.63 8.93 -12.52
CA ILE A 578 27.62 8.11 -11.89
C ILE A 578 28.26 6.86 -11.27
N GLU A 579 27.61 6.29 -10.27
CA GLU A 579 27.91 4.95 -9.74
C GLU A 579 26.63 4.10 -9.62
N VAL A 580 26.77 2.83 -9.94
CA VAL A 580 25.73 1.80 -9.72
C VAL A 580 25.92 1.29 -8.30
N VAL A 581 24.95 1.53 -7.46
CA VAL A 581 25.00 1.17 -6.04
C VAL A 581 24.51 -0.25 -5.81
N ASN A 582 23.30 -0.56 -6.29
CA ASN A 582 22.71 -1.87 -6.19
C ASN A 582 22.25 -2.37 -7.56
N VAL A 583 22.23 -3.68 -7.73
CA VAL A 583 21.48 -4.39 -8.77
C VAL A 583 20.21 -4.96 -8.14
N ARG A 584 19.08 -4.85 -8.87
CA ARG A 584 17.79 -5.37 -8.42
C ARG A 584 17.15 -6.24 -9.48
N LEU A 585 16.58 -7.34 -9.04
CA LEU A 585 15.81 -8.25 -9.89
C LEU A 585 14.43 -8.45 -9.28
N LYS A 586 13.38 -8.19 -10.06
CA LYS A 586 12.02 -8.58 -9.73
C LYS A 586 11.64 -9.79 -10.59
N ALA A 587 11.49 -10.95 -9.95
CA ALA A 587 11.01 -12.17 -10.58
C ALA A 587 9.47 -12.21 -10.46
N ILE A 588 8.79 -12.36 -11.58
CA ILE A 588 7.33 -12.25 -11.70
C ILE A 588 6.79 -13.51 -12.36
N LEU A 589 5.97 -14.24 -11.66
CA LEU A 589 5.09 -15.25 -12.23
C LEU A 589 3.72 -14.62 -12.43
N PRO A 590 3.33 -14.27 -13.66
CA PRO A 590 2.10 -13.59 -13.93
C PRO A 590 0.88 -14.41 -13.49
N SER A 591 -0.08 -13.76 -12.84
CA SER A 591 -1.39 -14.36 -12.61
C SER A 591 -2.05 -14.69 -13.96
N THR A 592 -2.59 -15.88 -14.07
CA THR A 592 -3.34 -16.32 -15.26
C THR A 592 -4.78 -15.79 -15.25
N THR A 593 -5.24 -15.30 -14.11
CA THR A 593 -6.62 -14.83 -13.94
C THR A 593 -6.77 -13.46 -14.58
N GLN A 594 -7.71 -13.38 -15.51
CA GLN A 594 -8.18 -12.11 -16.07
C GLN A 594 -9.32 -11.57 -15.19
N ILE A 595 -9.44 -10.24 -15.13
CA ILE A 595 -10.61 -9.63 -14.48
C ILE A 595 -11.83 -9.97 -15.34
N PRO A 596 -12.84 -10.67 -14.79
CA PRO A 596 -14.04 -11.03 -15.55
C PRO A 596 -14.71 -9.79 -16.14
N THR A 597 -15.17 -9.92 -17.36
CA THR A 597 -16.01 -8.89 -17.98
C THR A 597 -17.44 -9.09 -17.54
N ALA A 598 -18.06 -8.05 -17.00
CA ALA A 598 -19.46 -8.13 -16.62
C ALA A 598 -20.32 -8.51 -17.83
N HIS A 599 -21.16 -9.55 -17.67
CA HIS A 599 -22.15 -9.87 -18.68
C HIS A 599 -23.29 -8.85 -18.63
N ILE A 600 -23.10 -7.71 -19.33
CA ILE A 600 -24.16 -6.72 -19.42
C ILE A 600 -25.24 -7.25 -20.37
N SER A 601 -26.38 -7.62 -19.82
CA SER A 601 -27.56 -7.93 -20.64
C SER A 601 -28.01 -6.65 -21.34
N LYS A 602 -28.00 -6.64 -22.68
CA LYS A 602 -28.54 -5.53 -23.46
C LYS A 602 -30.06 -5.46 -23.21
N SER A 603 -30.47 -4.66 -22.24
CA SER A 603 -31.88 -4.30 -22.08
C SER A 603 -32.26 -3.26 -23.14
N SER A 604 -33.46 -3.34 -23.66
CA SER A 604 -33.99 -2.38 -24.64
C SER A 604 -34.55 -1.09 -24.02
N SER A 605 -34.55 -0.99 -22.68
CA SER A 605 -35.10 0.16 -21.95
C SER A 605 -33.98 1.01 -21.36
N ILE A 606 -34.01 2.31 -21.60
CA ILE A 606 -33.11 3.29 -20.96
C ILE A 606 -33.33 3.25 -19.44
N GLY A 607 -32.27 3.20 -18.65
CA GLY A 607 -32.33 3.27 -17.19
C GLY A 607 -33.00 4.56 -16.74
N MET A 608 -34.08 4.44 -15.99
CA MET A 608 -34.83 5.59 -15.46
C MET A 608 -34.38 5.92 -14.04
N PRO A 609 -34.45 7.16 -13.60
CA PRO A 609 -34.19 7.48 -12.20
C PRO A 609 -35.21 6.77 -11.30
N ILE A 610 -34.71 6.25 -10.19
CA ILE A 610 -35.51 5.54 -9.16
C ILE A 610 -36.15 6.50 -8.17
N ASP A 611 -35.56 7.70 -8.01
CA ASP A 611 -36.02 8.76 -7.10
C ASP A 611 -35.49 10.13 -7.55
N GLU A 612 -35.94 11.20 -6.93
CA GLU A 612 -35.46 12.56 -7.12
C GLU A 612 -35.44 13.29 -5.78
N ARG A 613 -34.24 13.78 -5.36
CA ARG A 613 -34.03 14.42 -4.06
C ARG A 613 -33.20 15.70 -4.18
N PRO A 614 -33.35 16.65 -3.24
CA PRO A 614 -32.49 17.83 -3.19
C PRO A 614 -31.08 17.42 -2.75
N ILE A 615 -30.05 17.74 -3.58
CA ILE A 615 -28.65 17.50 -3.28
C ILE A 615 -27.87 18.80 -3.44
N PHE A 616 -26.93 19.05 -2.55
CA PHE A 616 -26.07 20.22 -2.63
C PHE A 616 -24.85 19.95 -3.50
N PHE A 617 -24.76 20.71 -4.60
CA PHE A 617 -23.58 20.83 -5.43
C PHE A 617 -22.97 22.22 -5.17
N GLN A 618 -21.81 22.25 -4.53
CA GLN A 618 -21.25 23.48 -3.97
C GLN A 618 -22.28 24.15 -3.03
N SER A 619 -22.58 25.41 -3.21
CA SER A 619 -23.54 26.15 -2.39
C SER A 619 -25.00 26.08 -2.88
N THR A 620 -25.28 25.34 -3.96
CA THR A 620 -26.60 25.31 -4.60
C THR A 620 -27.28 23.95 -4.37
N SER A 621 -28.49 23.96 -3.83
CA SER A 621 -29.36 22.79 -3.75
C SER A 621 -30.12 22.61 -5.07
N LEU A 622 -30.01 21.45 -5.66
CA LEU A 622 -30.68 21.10 -6.92
C LEU A 622 -31.50 19.82 -6.75
N MET A 623 -32.73 19.80 -7.29
CA MET A 623 -33.49 18.55 -7.41
C MET A 623 -32.72 17.62 -8.36
N THR A 624 -32.34 16.47 -7.85
CA THR A 624 -31.35 15.60 -8.48
C THR A 624 -31.91 14.21 -8.68
N PRO A 625 -31.97 13.70 -9.91
CA PRO A 625 -32.39 12.35 -10.19
C PRO A 625 -31.36 11.34 -9.63
N ILE A 626 -31.87 10.27 -9.03
CA ILE A 626 -31.09 9.18 -8.44
C ILE A 626 -31.23 7.97 -9.36
N TYR A 627 -30.10 7.40 -9.76
CA TYR A 627 -30.04 6.22 -10.61
C TYR A 627 -29.42 5.04 -9.84
N GLN A 628 -29.93 3.84 -10.06
CA GLN A 628 -29.24 2.62 -9.66
C GLN A 628 -28.24 2.24 -10.76
N ARG A 629 -26.96 2.01 -10.40
CA ARG A 629 -25.91 1.69 -11.38
C ARG A 629 -26.25 0.50 -12.27
N SER A 630 -26.86 -0.56 -11.70
CA SER A 630 -27.26 -1.75 -12.44
C SER A 630 -28.23 -1.46 -13.58
N ASP A 631 -29.02 -0.40 -13.47
CA ASP A 631 -30.08 -0.07 -14.43
C ASP A 631 -29.59 0.82 -15.56
N ILE A 632 -28.40 1.45 -15.41
CA ILE A 632 -27.79 2.28 -16.46
C ILE A 632 -27.36 1.40 -17.61
N GLN A 633 -27.80 1.75 -18.81
CA GLN A 633 -27.50 1.01 -20.05
C GLN A 633 -26.18 1.45 -20.64
N LEU A 634 -25.62 0.61 -21.51
CA LEU A 634 -24.47 0.97 -22.35
C LEU A 634 -24.78 2.22 -23.16
N GLU A 635 -23.79 3.09 -23.30
CA GLU A 635 -23.89 4.35 -24.05
C GLU A 635 -24.95 5.34 -23.53
N GLN A 636 -25.62 5.04 -22.41
CA GLN A 636 -26.53 5.98 -21.77
C GLN A 636 -25.73 7.10 -21.12
N ASN A 637 -25.98 8.34 -21.57
CA ASN A 637 -25.39 9.55 -21.04
C ASN A 637 -26.19 10.06 -19.83
N ILE A 638 -25.65 9.96 -18.63
CA ILE A 638 -26.23 10.53 -17.41
C ILE A 638 -25.59 11.92 -17.19
N LYS A 639 -26.35 12.97 -17.53
CA LYS A 639 -25.89 14.35 -17.34
C LYS A 639 -26.09 14.80 -15.89
N GLY A 640 -25.09 15.47 -15.33
CA GLY A 640 -25.22 16.13 -14.04
C GLY A 640 -26.12 17.37 -14.08
N PRO A 641 -26.86 17.71 -12.99
CA PRO A 641 -26.76 17.04 -11.69
C PRO A 641 -27.46 15.66 -11.69
N ALA A 642 -26.79 14.65 -11.18
CA ALA A 642 -27.35 13.30 -10.96
C ALA A 642 -26.62 12.62 -9.78
N LEU A 643 -27.24 11.62 -9.17
CA LEU A 643 -26.61 10.73 -8.21
C LEU A 643 -26.76 9.29 -8.69
N ILE A 644 -25.64 8.58 -8.81
CA ILE A 644 -25.64 7.14 -9.13
C ILE A 644 -25.32 6.38 -7.84
N THR A 645 -26.20 5.46 -7.45
CA THR A 645 -26.06 4.63 -6.24
C THR A 645 -25.73 3.20 -6.59
N GLN A 646 -24.92 2.57 -5.75
CA GLN A 646 -24.65 1.14 -5.77
C GLN A 646 -24.41 0.63 -4.34
N PHE A 647 -24.22 -0.69 -4.19
CA PHE A 647 -24.06 -1.32 -2.86
C PHE A 647 -22.96 -0.70 -2.00
N ASP A 648 -21.82 -0.37 -2.57
CA ASP A 648 -20.58 -0.04 -1.87
C ASP A 648 -20.18 1.44 -1.97
N THR A 649 -20.86 2.26 -2.78
CA THR A 649 -20.57 3.70 -2.92
C THR A 649 -21.73 4.50 -3.51
N SER A 650 -21.64 5.82 -3.42
CA SER A 650 -22.49 6.79 -4.12
C SER A 650 -21.62 7.71 -4.99
N ILE A 651 -22.09 8.02 -6.19
CA ILE A 651 -21.34 8.75 -7.22
C ILE A 651 -22.14 10.00 -7.62
N PRO A 652 -21.84 11.17 -7.03
CA PRO A 652 -22.44 12.43 -7.47
C PRO A 652 -21.86 12.85 -8.83
N VAL A 653 -22.72 12.98 -9.83
CA VAL A 653 -22.38 13.56 -11.13
C VAL A 653 -22.69 15.05 -11.06
N PHE A 654 -21.66 15.89 -11.03
CA PHE A 654 -21.81 17.34 -10.87
C PHE A 654 -22.36 18.03 -12.14
N PRO A 655 -23.01 19.20 -12.02
CA PRO A 655 -23.36 20.01 -13.17
C PRO A 655 -22.14 20.25 -14.07
N GLY A 656 -22.29 20.08 -15.38
CA GLY A 656 -21.19 20.16 -16.35
C GLY A 656 -20.39 18.87 -16.53
N TRP A 657 -20.78 17.79 -15.85
CA TRP A 657 -20.21 16.45 -16.03
C TRP A 657 -21.23 15.51 -16.67
N VAL A 658 -20.74 14.51 -17.39
CA VAL A 658 -21.55 13.41 -17.96
C VAL A 658 -20.92 12.08 -17.59
N ALA A 659 -21.71 11.17 -17.06
CA ALA A 659 -21.31 9.79 -16.79
C ALA A 659 -21.76 8.88 -17.93
N ASN A 660 -20.85 8.01 -18.38
CA ASN A 660 -21.07 6.99 -19.41
C ASN A 660 -20.64 5.64 -18.89
N LYS A 661 -21.34 4.58 -19.29
CA LYS A 661 -21.05 3.20 -18.94
C LYS A 661 -20.44 2.48 -20.13
N ASP A 662 -19.31 1.78 -19.92
CA ASP A 662 -18.65 0.99 -20.95
C ASP A 662 -19.06 -0.50 -20.91
N GLU A 663 -18.55 -1.29 -21.87
CA GLU A 663 -18.82 -2.72 -22.00
C GLU A 663 -18.26 -3.57 -20.82
N LEU A 664 -17.35 -3.00 -20.04
CA LEU A 664 -16.74 -3.61 -18.85
C LEU A 664 -17.46 -3.20 -17.55
N ASP A 665 -18.61 -2.54 -17.68
CA ASP A 665 -19.37 -1.96 -16.57
C ASP A 665 -18.64 -0.83 -15.80
N ASN A 666 -17.59 -0.25 -16.37
CA ASN A 666 -16.97 0.93 -15.76
C ASN A 666 -17.82 2.17 -16.04
N LEU A 667 -17.80 3.13 -15.11
CA LEU A 667 -18.35 4.46 -15.32
C LEU A 667 -17.22 5.45 -15.60
N THR A 668 -17.30 6.16 -16.71
CA THR A 668 -16.41 7.28 -17.03
C THR A 668 -17.19 8.57 -16.89
N LEU A 669 -16.70 9.50 -16.04
CA LEU A 669 -17.26 10.84 -15.92
C LEU A 669 -16.33 11.81 -16.62
N GLU A 670 -16.88 12.65 -17.51
CA GLU A 670 -16.10 13.64 -18.28
C GLU A 670 -16.77 15.01 -18.23
N VAL A 671 -15.95 16.06 -18.29
CA VAL A 671 -16.41 17.46 -18.36
C VAL A 671 -16.97 17.72 -19.76
N VAL A 672 -18.12 18.39 -19.87
CA VAL A 672 -18.82 18.72 -21.14
C VAL A 672 -18.56 20.14 -21.55
#